data_e33f2161fa065d41cc2d070e0563b401
#
_entry.id   e33f2161fa065d41cc2d070e0563b401
#
_cell.length_a   1.000
_cell.length_b   1.000
_cell.length_c   1.000
_cell.angle_alpha   90.00
_cell.angle_beta   90.00
_cell.angle_gamma   90.00
#
_symmetry.space_group_name_H-M   'P 1'
#
loop_
_entity.id
_entity.type
_entity.pdbx_description
1 polymer ?
#
loop_
_entity_poly.entity_id
_entity_poly.type
_entity_poly.pdbx_seq_one_letter_code
_entity_poly.pdbx_strand_id
1 'polypeptide(L)'
;MNKNILWGVLLFTLAFIAGCEDDDDPFVGSDNFITSFILQSGETSYVASFRGDTILMETPENVALGEVTPNIVCSENSTIKPEPSAITNWEEQIYFVVTSHSGEERKYIYIPEKKGIAFEGVVVLNTQEEVDAFGAKGVSHLDGSLVIGRQGGTDTIRSLAALVSLKSVTNDVTINRLFAGYELTGLDNLEEVGGKLYVNSADSLWGVTFNKLTRVGGDLNITSNAVSEILCPRLETVGGAVTLAASFVTLDFSSLRQISGDLNLNGKSGMTGIVFQRLEQVGGTIATGMTSLKKLEFQVLRHCDKLTVGRGALLLLYMPQLEEVATELSIASNPLYEVSFPVLTHAGVITLDCSQVNQFNAPLLKNVDGNLSLTLAGLNPEQLGELERVGGTLALNFVSEDFKFPAKLENLGTLVISSGIKRLDVRGIEIDEIQFNGTGLENTTVVGNDVFNGNFNLQNLGGYFPKLEGFKEINALTIGYLGMSGDAVEIASVRKVNGNFSYWANSNVTGISFPDLEEVSGNFELYSNIKEFHFPKLKTVGGSAMMSINNYDDETFPLLESVGGDMTFQTGYVSWNNFYGPDKILYPSLRIVGGVLDIRPRTPDPWSSDPSELNNTLTNLDFLSEVESIGGFRIENHEALVSYEGLKKAISTCPSSKWAVENNGYNPTYEQLTKEQQWTKPE
;
A
#
# COMPACT_ATOMS: atom_id res chain seq x y z
N MET A 1 13.62 -17.85 52.29
CA MET A 1 13.35 -17.09 53.56
C MET A 1 12.09 -16.32 53.30
N ASN A 2 11.02 -16.70 53.78
CA ASN A 2 10.16 -16.63 54.92
C ASN A 2 8.92 -17.50 54.60
N LYS A 3 8.78 -18.53 55.20
CA LYS A 3 7.91 -19.08 56.25
C LYS A 3 6.98 -17.99 56.85
N ASN A 4 5.70 -18.21 56.61
CA ASN A 4 4.54 -18.00 57.48
C ASN A 4 3.31 -17.66 56.64
N ILE A 5 2.45 -18.62 56.47
CA ILE A 5 0.98 -18.54 56.58
C ILE A 5 0.48 -19.97 56.61
N LEU A 6 0.60 -20.56 57.74
CA LEU A 6 -0.14 -21.75 58.15
C LEU A 6 -0.52 -21.40 59.61
N TRP A 7 -1.81 -21.10 59.86
CA TRP A 7 -2.49 -21.06 61.14
C TRP A 7 -3.66 -20.06 61.05
N GLY A 8 -4.80 -20.58 60.82
CA GLY A 8 -6.04 -19.79 60.79
C GLY A 8 -7.33 -20.62 60.72
N VAL A 9 -7.28 -21.87 61.14
CA VAL A 9 -8.52 -22.65 61.35
C VAL A 9 -8.29 -23.52 62.59
N LEU A 10 -8.46 -22.93 63.75
CA LEU A 10 -8.79 -23.65 64.98
C LEU A 10 -9.00 -22.59 66.08
N LEU A 11 -10.25 -22.28 66.35
CA LEU A 11 -10.74 -21.85 67.67
C LEU A 11 -12.10 -21.18 67.53
N PHE A 12 -13.12 -21.99 67.44
CA PHE A 12 -14.44 -21.59 67.95
C PHE A 12 -15.16 -22.86 68.46
N THR A 13 -14.63 -23.37 69.53
CA THR A 13 -15.39 -24.28 70.40
C THR A 13 -15.11 -23.90 71.86
N LEU A 14 -16.11 -23.75 72.63
CA LEU A 14 -16.26 -23.57 74.04
C LEU A 14 -16.52 -22.13 74.53
N ALA A 15 -17.78 -21.82 74.62
CA ALA A 15 -18.34 -21.08 75.72
C ALA A 15 -19.89 -21.23 75.70
N PHE A 16 -20.42 -22.28 76.24
CA PHE A 16 -21.77 -22.31 76.74
C PHE A 16 -21.84 -23.44 77.80
N ILE A 17 -21.50 -23.12 79.03
CA ILE A 17 -22.00 -23.82 80.20
C ILE A 17 -22.29 -22.73 81.23
N ALA A 18 -23.58 -22.51 81.40
CA ALA A 18 -24.25 -22.29 82.71
C ALA A 18 -25.57 -21.56 82.51
N GLY A 19 -26.62 -22.19 82.91
CA GLY A 19 -27.92 -21.61 83.08
C GLY A 19 -28.99 -22.69 82.93
N CYS A 20 -29.13 -23.50 84.00
CA CYS A 20 -30.40 -24.22 84.20
C CYS A 20 -31.45 -23.22 84.60
N GLU A 21 -32.50 -23.14 83.79
CA GLU A 21 -33.87 -22.96 84.25
C GLU A 21 -34.75 -23.79 83.36
N ASP A 22 -35.53 -24.68 83.97
CA ASP A 22 -36.55 -25.48 83.36
C ASP A 22 -37.64 -24.57 82.75
N ASP A 23 -37.60 -24.39 81.48
CA ASP A 23 -38.80 -24.09 80.70
C ASP A 23 -38.89 -25.22 79.62
N ASP A 24 -39.82 -26.10 79.79
CA ASP A 24 -40.29 -27.08 78.80
C ASP A 24 -40.82 -26.32 77.61
N ASP A 25 -39.91 -25.79 76.77
CA ASP A 25 -40.28 -25.35 75.43
C ASP A 25 -40.44 -26.61 74.58
N PRO A 26 -41.63 -26.93 74.18
CA PRO A 26 -41.85 -28.19 73.47
C PRO A 26 -41.01 -28.14 72.17
N PHE A 27 -40.10 -29.08 71.97
CA PHE A 27 -39.36 -29.26 70.75
C PHE A 27 -40.38 -29.26 69.59
N VAL A 28 -40.43 -28.13 68.85
CA VAL A 28 -41.40 -27.93 67.79
C VAL A 28 -41.15 -28.85 66.60
N GLY A 29 -39.85 -29.23 66.46
CA GLY A 29 -39.41 -30.20 65.44
C GLY A 29 -39.71 -29.80 63.99
N SER A 30 -39.85 -28.49 63.74
CA SER A 30 -40.13 -27.97 62.40
C SER A 30 -38.91 -27.73 61.54
N ASP A 31 -37.71 -27.85 62.11
CA ASP A 31 -36.46 -27.58 61.36
C ASP A 31 -36.18 -28.63 60.29
N ASN A 32 -35.98 -28.14 59.06
CA ASN A 32 -35.76 -28.93 57.85
C ASN A 32 -34.58 -28.43 57.03
N PHE A 33 -33.49 -28.07 57.70
CA PHE A 33 -32.30 -27.50 57.09
C PHE A 33 -31.25 -28.58 56.84
N ILE A 34 -30.45 -28.41 55.74
CA ILE A 34 -29.14 -29.03 55.59
C ILE A 34 -28.12 -28.11 56.17
N THR A 35 -27.41 -28.51 57.21
CA THR A 35 -26.44 -27.71 57.93
C THR A 35 -25.00 -27.90 57.43
N SER A 36 -24.73 -29.05 56.84
CA SER A 36 -23.42 -29.34 56.21
C SER A 36 -23.62 -30.30 55.04
N PHE A 37 -22.86 -30.07 53.97
CA PHE A 37 -22.88 -30.95 52.78
C PHE A 37 -21.45 -31.13 52.27
N ILE A 38 -20.88 -32.32 52.48
CA ILE A 38 -19.51 -32.65 52.16
C ILE A 38 -19.51 -33.95 51.36
N LEU A 39 -18.77 -33.97 50.25
CA LEU A 39 -18.45 -35.17 49.50
C LEU A 39 -16.97 -35.48 49.67
N GLN A 40 -16.64 -36.69 50.12
CA GLN A 40 -15.25 -37.13 50.34
C GLN A 40 -14.84 -38.10 49.22
N SER A 41 -13.74 -37.75 48.52
CA SER A 41 -13.09 -38.58 47.53
C SER A 41 -11.67 -38.92 47.98
N GLY A 42 -11.44 -40.15 48.41
CA GLY A 42 -10.16 -40.52 49.06
C GLY A 42 -9.84 -39.67 50.30
N GLU A 43 -8.69 -39.02 50.30
CA GLU A 43 -8.29 -38.11 51.42
C GLU A 43 -8.81 -36.67 51.27
N THR A 44 -9.44 -36.33 50.13
CA THR A 44 -9.91 -34.96 49.82
C THR A 44 -11.40 -34.80 50.12
N SER A 45 -11.76 -33.74 50.81
CA SER A 45 -13.15 -33.39 51.14
C SER A 45 -13.56 -32.14 50.33
N TYR A 46 -14.70 -32.24 49.65
CA TYR A 46 -15.31 -31.12 48.91
C TYR A 46 -16.54 -30.64 49.66
N VAL A 47 -16.54 -29.37 50.05
CA VAL A 47 -17.61 -28.75 50.84
C VAL A 47 -18.48 -27.91 49.95
N ALA A 48 -19.80 -28.21 49.93
CA ALA A 48 -20.73 -27.42 49.15
C ALA A 48 -21.02 -26.06 49.80
N SER A 49 -21.26 -25.07 48.93
CA SER A 49 -21.82 -23.77 49.34
C SER A 49 -23.34 -23.74 49.15
N PHE A 50 -24.01 -22.92 49.98
CA PHE A 50 -25.46 -22.80 49.92
C PHE A 50 -25.87 -21.42 49.41
N ARG A 51 -26.76 -21.37 48.45
CA ARG A 51 -27.43 -20.14 47.99
C ARG A 51 -28.96 -20.34 48.11
N GLY A 52 -29.49 -20.03 49.26
CA GLY A 52 -30.87 -20.39 49.63
C GLY A 52 -31.01 -21.92 49.65
N ASP A 53 -31.91 -22.46 48.84
CA ASP A 53 -32.18 -23.91 48.73
C ASP A 53 -31.32 -24.59 47.64
N THR A 54 -30.34 -23.85 47.06
CA THR A 54 -29.38 -24.42 46.11
C THR A 54 -28.12 -24.82 46.83
N ILE A 55 -27.70 -26.06 46.65
CA ILE A 55 -26.44 -26.67 47.12
C ILE A 55 -25.52 -26.70 45.96
N LEU A 56 -24.51 -25.81 45.93
CA LEU A 56 -23.51 -25.74 44.90
C LEU A 56 -22.25 -26.48 45.29
N MET A 57 -21.94 -27.58 44.59
CA MET A 57 -20.73 -28.39 44.80
C MET A 57 -19.67 -28.05 43.75
N GLU A 58 -18.72 -27.22 44.09
CA GLU A 58 -17.63 -26.87 43.20
C GLU A 58 -16.48 -27.88 43.36
N THR A 59 -16.06 -28.51 42.27
CA THR A 59 -14.94 -29.47 42.23
C THR A 59 -14.02 -29.22 41.06
N PRO A 60 -12.71 -29.51 41.16
CA PRO A 60 -11.81 -29.49 40.01
C PRO A 60 -12.29 -30.38 38.88
N GLU A 61 -12.04 -29.97 37.61
CA GLU A 61 -12.47 -30.69 36.41
C GLU A 61 -11.93 -32.12 36.33
N ASN A 62 -10.73 -32.37 36.85
CA ASN A 62 -10.08 -33.68 36.87
C ASN A 62 -10.56 -34.60 38.00
N VAL A 63 -11.51 -34.17 38.83
CA VAL A 63 -12.03 -34.96 39.92
C VAL A 63 -13.35 -35.61 39.52
N ALA A 64 -13.42 -36.90 39.55
CA ALA A 64 -14.66 -37.65 39.36
C ALA A 64 -15.44 -37.80 40.69
N LEU A 65 -16.72 -37.50 40.67
CA LEU A 65 -17.61 -37.65 41.82
C LEU A 65 -18.45 -38.96 41.78
N GLY A 66 -17.97 -39.97 41.03
CA GLY A 66 -18.66 -41.28 40.94
C GLY A 66 -18.48 -42.14 42.19
N GLU A 67 -17.30 -42.11 42.81
CA GLU A 67 -16.98 -42.92 43.99
C GLU A 67 -16.62 -41.98 45.18
N VAL A 68 -17.66 -41.29 45.72
CA VAL A 68 -17.47 -40.40 46.87
C VAL A 68 -18.31 -40.86 48.05
N THR A 69 -17.83 -40.57 49.26
CA THR A 69 -18.58 -40.80 50.49
C THR A 69 -19.26 -39.52 50.89
N PRO A 70 -20.65 -39.45 50.89
CA PRO A 70 -21.37 -38.28 51.30
C PRO A 70 -21.37 -38.19 52.84
N ASN A 71 -21.08 -36.96 53.36
CA ASN A 71 -21.28 -36.60 54.73
C ASN A 71 -22.18 -35.38 54.77
N ILE A 72 -23.48 -35.62 54.93
CA ILE A 72 -24.52 -34.61 54.90
C ILE A 72 -25.20 -34.57 56.25
N VAL A 73 -25.19 -33.40 56.85
CA VAL A 73 -25.81 -33.17 58.18
C VAL A 73 -27.09 -32.34 57.98
N CYS A 74 -28.17 -32.89 58.44
CA CYS A 74 -29.47 -32.20 58.48
C CYS A 74 -29.88 -31.80 59.92
N SER A 75 -30.91 -31.00 60.05
CA SER A 75 -31.51 -30.64 61.34
C SER A 75 -31.85 -31.86 62.14
N GLU A 76 -31.84 -31.71 63.47
CA GLU A 76 -32.10 -32.81 64.42
C GLU A 76 -33.46 -33.48 64.15
N ASN A 77 -33.48 -34.80 64.12
CA ASN A 77 -34.66 -35.65 63.86
C ASN A 77 -35.31 -35.42 62.51
N SER A 78 -34.67 -34.71 61.55
CA SER A 78 -35.14 -34.63 60.18
C SER A 78 -34.65 -35.78 59.32
N THR A 79 -35.32 -36.04 58.20
CA THR A 79 -34.92 -37.08 57.20
C THR A 79 -34.71 -36.45 55.87
N ILE A 80 -33.76 -36.98 55.09
CA ILE A 80 -33.42 -36.49 53.70
C ILE A 80 -33.71 -37.59 52.68
N LYS A 81 -34.38 -37.25 51.57
CA LYS A 81 -34.57 -38.13 50.41
C LYS A 81 -34.20 -37.43 49.11
N PRO A 82 -33.58 -38.14 48.15
CA PRO A 82 -33.09 -39.52 48.30
C PRO A 82 -32.05 -39.68 49.38
N GLU A 83 -31.89 -40.87 49.97
CA GLU A 83 -30.86 -41.15 50.92
C GLU A 83 -29.48 -40.91 50.29
N PRO A 84 -28.61 -40.05 50.88
CA PRO A 84 -27.32 -39.72 50.28
C PRO A 84 -26.43 -40.93 49.98
N SER A 85 -26.45 -41.92 50.84
CA SER A 85 -25.70 -43.17 50.67
C SER A 85 -26.17 -44.03 49.50
N ALA A 86 -27.34 -43.81 49.00
CA ALA A 86 -27.92 -44.51 47.84
C ALA A 86 -27.55 -43.84 46.51
N ILE A 87 -26.94 -42.67 46.51
CA ILE A 87 -26.56 -41.95 45.29
C ILE A 87 -25.19 -42.44 44.79
N THR A 88 -25.19 -42.97 43.58
CA THR A 88 -23.98 -43.50 42.94
C THR A 88 -23.33 -42.56 41.94
N ASN A 89 -24.05 -41.48 41.54
CA ASN A 89 -23.57 -40.49 40.58
C ASN A 89 -23.85 -39.09 41.10
N TRP A 90 -22.79 -38.39 41.55
CA TRP A 90 -22.84 -37.00 42.02
C TRP A 90 -22.43 -35.98 40.96
N GLU A 91 -22.27 -36.44 39.73
CA GLU A 91 -21.98 -35.56 38.57
C GLU A 91 -23.24 -34.92 37.95
N GLU A 92 -24.42 -35.30 38.44
CA GLU A 92 -25.69 -34.84 37.93
C GLU A 92 -26.45 -33.99 38.97
N GLN A 93 -27.36 -33.17 38.50
CA GLN A 93 -28.25 -32.39 39.37
C GLN A 93 -29.19 -33.31 40.13
N ILE A 94 -29.28 -33.12 41.46
CA ILE A 94 -30.11 -33.95 42.36
C ILE A 94 -31.04 -33.05 43.14
N TYR A 95 -32.28 -33.51 43.28
CA TYR A 95 -33.28 -32.85 44.14
C TYR A 95 -33.41 -33.60 45.46
N PHE A 96 -33.18 -32.90 46.56
CA PHE A 96 -33.34 -33.43 47.92
C PHE A 96 -34.60 -32.86 48.53
N VAL A 97 -35.33 -33.67 49.30
CA VAL A 97 -36.41 -33.24 50.17
C VAL A 97 -35.98 -33.55 51.61
N VAL A 98 -35.89 -32.52 52.42
CA VAL A 98 -35.63 -32.65 53.88
C VAL A 98 -36.97 -32.51 54.56
N THR A 99 -37.37 -33.54 55.30
CA THR A 99 -38.61 -33.56 56.05
C THR A 99 -38.29 -33.43 57.56
N SER A 100 -38.81 -32.43 58.20
CA SER A 100 -38.70 -32.21 59.66
C SER A 100 -39.38 -33.30 60.49
N HIS A 101 -39.11 -33.32 61.78
CA HIS A 101 -39.83 -34.23 62.71
C HIS A 101 -41.35 -33.96 62.72
N SER A 102 -41.77 -32.72 62.53
CA SER A 102 -43.19 -32.31 62.44
C SER A 102 -43.81 -32.65 61.09
N GLY A 103 -43.06 -33.11 60.09
CA GLY A 103 -43.52 -33.46 58.75
C GLY A 103 -43.50 -32.33 57.73
N GLU A 104 -42.89 -31.18 58.04
CA GLU A 104 -42.72 -30.08 57.10
C GLU A 104 -41.57 -30.38 56.12
N GLU A 105 -41.84 -30.18 54.82
CA GLU A 105 -40.90 -30.51 53.75
C GLU A 105 -40.21 -29.26 53.24
N ARG A 106 -38.88 -29.34 52.99
CA ARG A 106 -38.07 -28.35 52.29
C ARG A 106 -37.33 -29.02 51.14
N LYS A 107 -37.37 -28.39 49.96
CA LYS A 107 -36.75 -28.92 48.76
C LYS A 107 -35.43 -28.21 48.50
N TYR A 108 -34.35 -28.96 48.31
CA TYR A 108 -33.07 -28.49 47.91
C TYR A 108 -32.72 -29.00 46.54
N ILE A 109 -31.95 -28.20 45.79
CA ILE A 109 -31.37 -28.58 44.51
C ILE A 109 -29.84 -28.64 44.68
N TYR A 110 -29.26 -29.81 44.42
CA TYR A 110 -27.82 -30.01 44.35
C TYR A 110 -27.37 -29.80 42.92
N ILE A 111 -26.40 -28.95 42.70
CA ILE A 111 -25.78 -28.63 41.39
C ILE A 111 -24.27 -28.86 41.49
N PRO A 112 -23.75 -29.89 40.81
CA PRO A 112 -22.27 -30.04 40.66
C PRO A 112 -21.76 -29.03 39.66
N GLU A 113 -20.70 -28.33 39.98
CA GLU A 113 -20.02 -27.38 39.12
C GLU A 113 -18.51 -27.76 39.04
N LYS A 114 -18.03 -27.96 37.82
CA LYS A 114 -16.61 -28.25 37.58
C LYS A 114 -15.87 -26.94 37.41
N LYS A 115 -14.89 -26.68 38.29
CA LYS A 115 -13.97 -25.56 38.17
C LYS A 115 -12.64 -26.00 37.59
N GLY A 116 -12.21 -25.22 36.59
CA GLY A 116 -10.87 -25.39 36.04
C GLY A 116 -9.78 -25.16 37.07
N ILE A 117 -8.69 -25.90 36.99
CA ILE A 117 -7.50 -25.69 37.80
C ILE A 117 -6.71 -24.55 37.20
N ALA A 118 -6.52 -23.48 37.95
CA ALA A 118 -5.68 -22.35 37.54
C ALA A 118 -4.23 -22.54 38.02
N PHE A 119 -3.29 -22.11 37.20
CA PHE A 119 -1.86 -22.02 37.51
C PHE A 119 -1.34 -20.65 37.09
N GLU A 120 -0.58 -19.99 37.98
CA GLU A 120 -0.04 -18.65 37.72
C GLU A 120 1.46 -18.74 37.42
N GLY A 121 1.90 -17.98 36.41
CA GLY A 121 3.30 -17.80 36.03
C GLY A 121 3.66 -18.35 34.65
N VAL A 122 4.96 -18.22 34.33
CA VAL A 122 5.49 -18.70 33.05
C VAL A 122 5.84 -20.18 33.18
N VAL A 123 5.26 -21.02 32.33
CA VAL A 123 5.52 -22.46 32.24
C VAL A 123 6.45 -22.72 31.07
N VAL A 124 7.63 -23.28 31.33
CA VAL A 124 8.63 -23.68 30.32
C VAL A 124 8.82 -25.17 30.39
N LEU A 125 8.52 -25.88 29.31
CA LEU A 125 8.60 -27.32 29.18
C LEU A 125 9.66 -27.68 28.11
N ASN A 126 10.81 -28.21 28.54
CA ASN A 126 11.94 -28.52 27.66
C ASN A 126 12.16 -30.01 27.45
N THR A 127 11.52 -30.84 28.26
CA THR A 127 11.63 -32.30 28.22
C THR A 127 10.26 -32.96 28.20
N GLN A 128 10.17 -34.21 27.77
CA GLN A 128 8.91 -34.96 27.80
C GLN A 128 8.44 -35.16 29.26
N GLU A 129 9.38 -35.41 30.19
CA GLU A 129 9.05 -35.55 31.62
C GLU A 129 8.42 -34.29 32.20
N GLU A 130 8.90 -33.09 31.83
CA GLU A 130 8.32 -31.83 32.26
C GLU A 130 6.89 -31.63 31.70
N VAL A 131 6.64 -32.06 30.45
CA VAL A 131 5.29 -32.03 29.83
C VAL A 131 4.35 -32.96 30.60
N ASP A 132 4.78 -34.20 30.88
CA ASP A 132 3.97 -35.16 31.58
C ASP A 132 3.69 -34.77 33.03
N ALA A 133 4.71 -34.24 33.73
CA ALA A 133 4.57 -33.72 35.09
C ALA A 133 3.67 -32.48 35.21
N PHE A 134 3.71 -31.58 34.22
CA PHE A 134 2.80 -30.45 34.19
C PHE A 134 1.38 -30.88 33.85
N GLY A 135 1.21 -31.80 32.89
CA GLY A 135 -0.06 -32.36 32.50
C GLY A 135 -0.77 -33.08 33.65
N ALA A 136 0.00 -33.85 34.47
CA ALA A 136 -0.55 -34.51 35.65
C ALA A 136 -1.19 -33.57 36.68
N LYS A 137 -0.86 -32.27 36.66
CA LYS A 137 -1.52 -31.26 37.52
C LYS A 137 -2.95 -30.93 37.07
N GLY A 138 -3.34 -31.33 35.87
CA GLY A 138 -4.68 -31.09 35.32
C GLY A 138 -5.03 -29.61 35.15
N VAL A 139 -4.02 -28.76 34.92
CA VAL A 139 -4.21 -27.32 34.74
C VAL A 139 -5.09 -27.05 33.53
N SER A 140 -6.19 -26.34 33.70
CA SER A 140 -7.09 -25.92 32.63
C SER A 140 -6.96 -24.45 32.26
N HIS A 141 -6.52 -23.62 33.19
CA HIS A 141 -6.30 -22.18 32.97
C HIS A 141 -4.89 -21.77 33.43
N LEU A 142 -4.07 -21.34 32.49
CA LEU A 142 -2.74 -20.81 32.77
C LEU A 142 -2.78 -19.29 32.76
N ASP A 143 -2.66 -18.66 33.93
CA ASP A 143 -2.46 -17.22 34.04
C ASP A 143 -0.96 -16.90 33.86
N GLY A 144 -0.54 -16.79 32.62
CA GLY A 144 0.86 -16.61 32.25
C GLY A 144 1.11 -17.05 30.82
N SER A 145 2.35 -17.47 30.53
CA SER A 145 2.78 -17.94 29.21
C SER A 145 3.19 -19.40 29.22
N LEU A 146 2.96 -20.10 28.12
CA LEU A 146 3.38 -21.47 27.90
C LEU A 146 4.48 -21.53 26.82
N VAL A 147 5.65 -22.04 27.17
CA VAL A 147 6.77 -22.25 26.26
C VAL A 147 7.11 -23.74 26.19
N ILE A 148 6.96 -24.33 25.01
CA ILE A 148 7.26 -25.73 24.73
C ILE A 148 8.52 -25.81 23.87
N GLY A 149 9.54 -26.50 24.35
CA GLY A 149 10.77 -26.75 23.63
C GLY A 149 11.65 -25.52 23.42
N ARG A 150 12.09 -24.88 24.50
CA ARG A 150 12.95 -23.67 24.46
C ARG A 150 14.23 -23.95 23.66
N GLN A 151 14.67 -22.99 22.89
CA GLN A 151 15.89 -23.05 22.08
C GLN A 151 17.14 -23.30 22.96
N GLY A 152 17.95 -24.30 22.59
CA GLY A 152 19.20 -24.65 23.29
C GLY A 152 19.13 -25.86 24.25
N GLY A 153 17.97 -26.49 24.39
CA GLY A 153 17.85 -27.79 25.11
C GLY A 153 18.40 -28.96 24.28
N THR A 154 18.69 -30.07 24.94
CA THR A 154 19.24 -31.29 24.33
C THR A 154 18.20 -32.41 24.20
N ASP A 155 17.07 -32.28 24.86
CA ASP A 155 16.01 -33.27 24.87
C ASP A 155 14.89 -32.93 23.86
N THR A 156 14.19 -33.96 23.39
CA THR A 156 13.18 -33.83 22.35
C THR A 156 11.81 -34.18 22.91
N ILE A 157 10.90 -33.21 22.90
CA ILE A 157 9.49 -33.40 23.25
C ILE A 157 8.79 -34.04 22.05
N ARG A 158 8.12 -35.19 22.26
CA ARG A 158 7.44 -35.93 21.17
C ARG A 158 5.93 -35.92 21.25
N SER A 159 5.38 -35.64 22.44
CA SER A 159 3.94 -35.68 22.66
C SER A 159 3.50 -34.56 23.62
N LEU A 160 2.39 -33.94 23.35
CA LEU A 160 1.73 -33.00 24.25
C LEU A 160 0.45 -33.57 24.86
N ALA A 161 0.17 -34.86 24.67
CA ALA A 161 -1.09 -35.51 25.08
C ALA A 161 -1.43 -35.32 26.56
N ALA A 162 -0.42 -35.15 27.44
CA ALA A 162 -0.63 -34.84 28.85
C ALA A 162 -1.28 -33.48 29.11
N LEU A 163 -1.21 -32.53 28.15
CA LEU A 163 -1.75 -31.17 28.28
C LEU A 163 -3.25 -31.07 27.92
N VAL A 164 -3.94 -32.16 27.75
CA VAL A 164 -5.33 -32.25 27.29
C VAL A 164 -6.33 -31.44 28.14
N SER A 165 -6.00 -31.18 29.41
CA SER A 165 -6.84 -30.35 30.30
C SER A 165 -6.79 -28.85 30.00
N LEU A 166 -5.75 -28.38 29.26
CA LEU A 166 -5.50 -26.94 29.06
C LEU A 166 -6.56 -26.33 28.11
N LYS A 167 -7.27 -25.32 28.61
CA LYS A 167 -8.34 -24.61 27.87
C LYS A 167 -7.95 -23.17 27.53
N SER A 168 -7.22 -22.49 28.42
CA SER A 168 -6.82 -21.12 28.19
C SER A 168 -5.43 -20.78 28.72
N VAL A 169 -4.77 -19.87 28.01
CA VAL A 169 -3.48 -19.26 28.39
C VAL A 169 -3.65 -17.75 28.24
N THR A 170 -3.46 -16.99 29.33
CA THR A 170 -3.73 -15.55 29.33
C THR A 170 -2.73 -14.74 28.51
N ASN A 171 -1.50 -15.21 28.40
CA ASN A 171 -0.44 -14.58 27.60
C ASN A 171 -0.07 -15.44 26.40
N ASP A 172 1.23 -15.60 26.12
CA ASP A 172 1.73 -16.23 24.91
C ASP A 172 1.80 -17.76 25.01
N VAL A 173 1.54 -18.42 23.89
CA VAL A 173 1.86 -19.84 23.67
C VAL A 173 2.91 -19.94 22.58
N THR A 174 4.06 -20.55 22.92
CA THR A 174 5.19 -20.71 21.99
C THR A 174 5.58 -22.17 21.89
N ILE A 175 5.56 -22.73 20.69
CA ILE A 175 6.00 -24.08 20.38
C ILE A 175 7.24 -23.99 19.50
N ASN A 176 8.39 -24.37 20.04
CA ASN A 176 9.71 -24.20 19.43
C ASN A 176 10.24 -25.52 18.84
N ARG A 177 11.46 -25.46 18.28
CA ARG A 177 12.10 -26.54 17.52
C ARG A 177 12.43 -27.81 18.31
N LEU A 178 12.46 -27.77 19.64
CA LEU A 178 12.64 -29.02 20.44
C LEU A 178 11.36 -29.87 20.47
N PHE A 179 10.23 -29.31 20.07
CA PHE A 179 9.05 -30.13 19.84
C PHE A 179 9.19 -30.84 18.48
N ALA A 180 9.34 -32.13 18.54
CA ALA A 180 9.51 -33.03 17.37
C ALA A 180 8.36 -34.04 17.24
N GLY A 181 7.19 -33.71 17.80
CA GLY A 181 5.96 -34.44 17.58
C GLY A 181 5.43 -34.25 16.15
N TYR A 182 4.59 -35.18 15.72
CA TYR A 182 3.96 -35.13 14.39
C TYR A 182 2.73 -34.21 14.36
N GLU A 183 2.03 -34.11 15.48
CA GLU A 183 0.81 -33.31 15.68
C GLU A 183 0.84 -32.62 17.05
N LEU A 184 -0.05 -31.63 17.26
CA LEU A 184 -0.20 -30.94 18.53
C LEU A 184 -1.26 -31.56 19.45
N THR A 185 -1.52 -32.87 19.30
CA THR A 185 -2.46 -33.64 20.14
C THR A 185 -2.18 -33.39 21.62
N GLY A 186 -3.20 -32.99 22.37
CA GLY A 186 -3.10 -32.54 23.77
C GLY A 186 -3.36 -31.04 23.95
N LEU A 187 -3.29 -30.26 22.87
CA LEU A 187 -3.79 -28.87 22.86
C LEU A 187 -5.16 -28.74 22.18
N ASP A 188 -5.85 -29.87 21.95
CA ASP A 188 -7.15 -29.92 21.27
C ASP A 188 -8.27 -29.19 22.03
N ASN A 189 -8.11 -29.06 23.35
CA ASN A 189 -9.06 -28.37 24.20
C ASN A 189 -8.75 -26.89 24.41
N LEU A 190 -7.67 -26.39 23.83
CA LEU A 190 -7.32 -24.97 23.93
C LEU A 190 -8.38 -24.12 23.22
N GLU A 191 -9.05 -23.26 23.98
CA GLU A 191 -10.17 -22.42 23.54
C GLU A 191 -9.73 -20.97 23.30
N GLU A 192 -8.76 -20.48 24.10
CA GLU A 192 -8.28 -19.10 24.05
C GLU A 192 -6.78 -18.97 24.36
N VAL A 193 -6.10 -18.12 23.58
CA VAL A 193 -4.76 -17.61 23.84
C VAL A 193 -4.88 -16.09 23.90
N GLY A 194 -4.63 -15.48 25.08
CA GLY A 194 -4.78 -14.05 25.28
C GLY A 194 -3.66 -13.21 24.60
N GLY A 195 -2.46 -13.78 24.49
CA GLY A 195 -1.32 -13.21 23.78
C GLY A 195 -1.10 -13.82 22.40
N LYS A 196 0.17 -14.08 22.04
CA LYS A 196 0.59 -14.64 20.75
C LYS A 196 0.53 -16.16 20.76
N LEU A 197 0.16 -16.75 19.63
CA LEU A 197 0.32 -18.17 19.34
C LEU A 197 1.39 -18.36 18.26
N TYR A 198 2.57 -18.84 18.68
CA TYR A 198 3.71 -19.00 17.82
C TYR A 198 4.10 -20.47 17.69
N VAL A 199 4.09 -20.99 16.46
CA VAL A 199 4.47 -22.38 16.13
C VAL A 199 5.65 -22.35 15.16
N ASN A 200 6.83 -22.71 15.67
CA ASN A 200 8.06 -22.86 14.90
C ASN A 200 8.77 -24.16 15.36
N SER A 201 8.12 -25.28 15.12
CA SER A 201 8.61 -26.59 15.56
C SER A 201 9.72 -27.15 14.65
N ALA A 202 10.28 -28.29 15.06
CA ALA A 202 11.17 -29.09 14.23
C ALA A 202 10.46 -29.61 12.96
N ASP A 203 11.25 -30.08 11.98
CA ASP A 203 10.77 -30.52 10.66
C ASP A 203 9.90 -31.79 10.69
N SER A 204 9.50 -32.27 11.87
CA SER A 204 8.60 -33.41 12.05
C SER A 204 7.13 -33.05 12.21
N LEU A 205 6.81 -31.82 12.57
CA LEU A 205 5.42 -31.38 12.77
C LEU A 205 4.69 -31.28 11.43
N TRP A 206 3.76 -32.21 11.21
CA TRP A 206 2.96 -32.25 9.99
C TRP A 206 1.63 -31.49 10.12
N GLY A 207 0.97 -31.56 11.28
CA GLY A 207 -0.34 -30.96 11.53
C GLY A 207 -0.32 -29.94 12.67
N VAL A 208 -0.92 -28.78 12.43
CA VAL A 208 -1.24 -27.77 13.44
C VAL A 208 -2.74 -27.69 13.56
N THR A 209 -3.29 -28.37 14.59
CA THR A 209 -4.74 -28.49 14.78
C THR A 209 -5.13 -27.95 16.15
N PHE A 210 -6.07 -27.00 16.14
CA PHE A 210 -6.69 -26.41 17.33
C PHE A 210 -8.21 -26.43 17.17
N ASN A 211 -8.81 -27.59 17.52
CA ASN A 211 -10.24 -27.83 17.24
C ASN A 211 -11.23 -26.93 17.98
N LYS A 212 -10.83 -26.41 19.15
CA LYS A 212 -11.68 -25.57 19.99
C LYS A 212 -11.26 -24.12 20.10
N LEU A 213 -10.12 -23.76 19.54
CA LEU A 213 -9.57 -22.40 19.62
C LEU A 213 -10.52 -21.41 18.94
N THR A 214 -11.02 -20.44 19.69
CA THR A 214 -11.94 -19.39 19.22
C THR A 214 -11.26 -18.04 19.10
N ARG A 215 -10.20 -17.79 19.90
CA ARG A 215 -9.55 -16.49 19.95
C ARG A 215 -8.05 -16.59 20.18
N VAL A 216 -7.30 -15.77 19.45
CA VAL A 216 -5.89 -15.43 19.70
C VAL A 216 -5.85 -13.91 19.89
N GLY A 217 -5.46 -13.44 21.09
CA GLY A 217 -5.46 -12.01 21.40
C GLY A 217 -4.32 -11.22 20.77
N GLY A 218 -3.18 -11.88 20.47
CA GLY A 218 -2.03 -11.34 19.76
C GLY A 218 -1.90 -11.91 18.35
N ASP A 219 -0.64 -12.12 17.91
CA ASP A 219 -0.34 -12.67 16.59
C ASP A 219 -0.51 -14.21 16.55
N LEU A 220 -1.01 -14.72 15.45
CA LEU A 220 -0.97 -16.15 15.08
C LEU A 220 0.12 -16.37 14.03
N ASN A 221 1.19 -17.07 14.40
CA ASN A 221 2.34 -17.25 13.54
C ASN A 221 2.72 -18.74 13.42
N ILE A 222 2.64 -19.29 12.19
CA ILE A 222 2.99 -20.66 11.88
C ILE A 222 4.06 -20.65 10.79
N THR A 223 5.32 -20.94 11.21
CA THR A 223 6.51 -20.80 10.34
C THR A 223 7.27 -22.10 10.10
N SER A 224 6.74 -23.22 10.52
CA SER A 224 7.38 -24.54 10.32
C SER A 224 7.24 -25.03 8.88
N ASN A 225 8.37 -25.32 8.22
CA ASN A 225 8.38 -25.78 6.82
C ASN A 225 7.75 -27.18 6.61
N ALA A 226 7.69 -28.03 7.64
CA ALA A 226 7.13 -29.37 7.54
C ALA A 226 5.59 -29.39 7.67
N VAL A 227 4.99 -28.31 8.18
CA VAL A 227 3.54 -28.25 8.38
C VAL A 227 2.80 -28.30 7.05
N SER A 228 1.99 -29.34 6.89
CA SER A 228 1.17 -29.62 5.72
C SER A 228 -0.31 -29.32 5.96
N GLU A 229 -0.75 -29.36 7.22
CA GLU A 229 -2.14 -29.12 7.60
C GLU A 229 -2.25 -28.08 8.71
N ILE A 230 -3.15 -27.11 8.53
CA ILE A 230 -3.46 -26.05 9.52
C ILE A 230 -4.98 -26.01 9.68
N LEU A 231 -5.46 -26.44 10.85
CA LEU A 231 -6.89 -26.55 11.15
C LEU A 231 -7.23 -25.76 12.41
N CYS A 232 -7.95 -24.65 12.27
CA CYS A 232 -8.52 -23.87 13.35
C CYS A 232 -9.98 -23.55 13.02
N PRO A 233 -10.86 -24.59 12.92
CA PRO A 233 -12.21 -24.45 12.37
C PRO A 233 -13.14 -23.55 13.19
N ARG A 234 -12.82 -23.31 14.46
CA ARG A 234 -13.60 -22.45 15.37
C ARG A 234 -12.98 -21.09 15.64
N LEU A 235 -11.78 -20.82 15.11
CA LEU A 235 -11.13 -19.54 15.33
C LEU A 235 -11.94 -18.41 14.71
N GLU A 236 -12.41 -17.49 15.54
CA GLU A 236 -13.24 -16.35 15.12
C GLU A 236 -12.44 -15.07 15.00
N THR A 237 -11.49 -14.83 15.92
CA THR A 237 -10.75 -13.56 15.97
C THR A 237 -9.27 -13.73 16.25
N VAL A 238 -8.46 -12.93 15.58
CA VAL A 238 -7.02 -12.74 15.85
C VAL A 238 -6.77 -11.26 16.08
N GLY A 239 -6.30 -10.92 17.29
CA GLY A 239 -6.07 -9.52 17.71
C GLY A 239 -4.81 -8.89 17.11
N GLY A 240 -3.88 -9.69 16.60
CA GLY A 240 -2.68 -9.27 15.88
C GLY A 240 -2.68 -9.73 14.44
N ALA A 241 -1.48 -10.00 13.90
CA ALA A 241 -1.28 -10.52 12.56
C ALA A 241 -1.43 -12.05 12.48
N VAL A 242 -1.88 -12.53 11.34
CA VAL A 242 -1.83 -13.95 10.94
C VAL A 242 -0.71 -14.14 9.92
N THR A 243 0.30 -14.93 10.26
CA THR A 243 1.41 -15.25 9.35
C THR A 243 1.52 -16.75 9.14
N LEU A 244 1.29 -17.19 7.91
CA LEU A 244 1.39 -18.58 7.49
C LEU A 244 2.55 -18.73 6.49
N ALA A 245 3.73 -19.11 7.02
CA ALA A 245 4.94 -19.30 6.23
C ALA A 245 5.37 -20.79 6.28
N ALA A 246 4.44 -21.67 5.92
CA ALA A 246 4.59 -23.12 5.95
C ALA A 246 4.26 -23.75 4.58
N SER A 247 4.56 -25.03 4.40
CA SER A 247 4.28 -25.75 3.13
C SER A 247 2.92 -26.47 3.16
N PHE A 248 1.89 -25.79 3.71
CA PHE A 248 0.58 -26.39 3.91
C PHE A 248 -0.16 -26.67 2.59
N VAL A 249 -0.93 -27.75 2.58
CA VAL A 249 -1.85 -28.14 1.49
C VAL A 249 -3.31 -28.13 1.94
N THR A 250 -3.54 -28.07 3.26
CA THR A 250 -4.85 -27.95 3.88
C THR A 250 -4.87 -26.75 4.82
N LEU A 251 -5.87 -25.92 4.70
CA LEU A 251 -6.12 -24.77 5.57
C LEU A 251 -7.61 -24.71 5.91
N ASP A 252 -7.94 -24.71 7.20
CA ASP A 252 -9.31 -24.50 7.68
C ASP A 252 -9.35 -23.35 8.70
N PHE A 253 -9.85 -22.20 8.26
CA PHE A 253 -10.21 -21.03 9.03
C PHE A 253 -11.68 -20.65 8.77
N SER A 254 -12.56 -21.66 8.70
CA SER A 254 -13.96 -21.49 8.25
C SER A 254 -14.79 -20.58 9.14
N SER A 255 -14.42 -20.39 10.42
CA SER A 255 -15.11 -19.48 11.34
C SER A 255 -14.46 -18.10 11.47
N LEU A 256 -13.26 -17.87 10.91
CA LEU A 256 -12.50 -16.64 11.10
C LEU A 256 -13.26 -15.45 10.51
N ARG A 257 -13.53 -14.44 11.36
CA ARG A 257 -14.28 -13.21 11.01
C ARG A 257 -13.41 -11.98 10.98
N GLN A 258 -12.44 -11.90 11.88
CA GLN A 258 -11.65 -10.68 12.05
C GLN A 258 -10.18 -10.97 12.33
N ILE A 259 -9.31 -10.24 11.64
CA ILE A 259 -7.88 -10.11 11.90
C ILE A 259 -7.62 -8.62 12.12
N SER A 260 -7.09 -8.24 13.31
CA SER A 260 -6.83 -6.82 13.58
C SER A 260 -5.52 -6.31 12.94
N GLY A 261 -4.56 -7.19 12.69
CA GLY A 261 -3.32 -6.90 11.99
C GLY A 261 -3.31 -7.43 10.55
N ASP A 262 -2.13 -7.86 10.09
CA ASP A 262 -1.90 -8.36 8.72
C ASP A 262 -2.35 -9.80 8.54
N LEU A 263 -2.71 -10.16 7.31
CA LEU A 263 -2.85 -11.53 6.82
C LEU A 263 -1.75 -11.84 5.80
N ASN A 264 -0.70 -12.54 6.24
CA ASN A 264 0.45 -12.88 5.42
C ASN A 264 0.42 -14.35 5.01
N LEU A 265 0.16 -14.61 3.73
CA LEU A 265 0.11 -15.92 3.11
C LEU A 265 1.38 -16.15 2.27
N ASN A 266 2.48 -16.55 2.93
CA ASN A 266 3.80 -16.68 2.30
C ASN A 266 4.31 -18.12 2.21
N GLY A 267 3.42 -19.10 2.27
CA GLY A 267 3.79 -20.52 2.23
C GLY A 267 4.47 -20.95 0.93
N LYS A 268 5.41 -21.87 1.02
CA LYS A 268 6.06 -22.54 -0.12
C LYS A 268 5.22 -23.71 -0.64
N SER A 269 3.92 -23.62 -0.63
CA SER A 269 3.04 -24.79 -0.64
C SER A 269 2.63 -25.25 -2.03
N GLY A 270 2.21 -26.52 -2.07
CA GLY A 270 1.41 -27.08 -3.15
C GLY A 270 -0.07 -26.68 -3.10
N MET A 271 -0.47 -25.77 -2.20
CA MET A 271 -1.85 -25.32 -2.10
C MET A 271 -2.26 -24.50 -3.32
N THR A 272 -3.36 -24.89 -3.95
CA THR A 272 -3.83 -24.25 -5.18
C THR A 272 -5.06 -23.36 -4.97
N GLY A 273 -5.72 -23.44 -3.81
CA GLY A 273 -6.90 -22.63 -3.50
C GLY A 273 -7.02 -22.32 -2.01
N ILE A 274 -7.34 -21.08 -1.67
CA ILE A 274 -7.63 -20.62 -0.31
C ILE A 274 -8.98 -19.92 -0.34
N VAL A 275 -9.85 -20.26 0.63
CA VAL A 275 -11.18 -19.66 0.76
C VAL A 275 -11.42 -19.24 2.22
N PHE A 276 -11.65 -17.95 2.42
CA PHE A 276 -12.12 -17.40 3.68
C PHE A 276 -13.62 -17.14 3.60
N GLN A 277 -14.40 -18.01 4.25
CA GLN A 277 -15.85 -18.00 4.13
C GLN A 277 -16.52 -16.88 4.92
N ARG A 278 -15.94 -16.51 6.08
CA ARG A 278 -16.54 -15.60 7.04
C ARG A 278 -15.65 -14.40 7.41
N LEU A 279 -14.49 -14.26 6.82
CA LEU A 279 -13.60 -13.15 7.12
C LEU A 279 -14.18 -11.85 6.57
N GLU A 280 -14.59 -10.97 7.49
CA GLU A 280 -15.28 -9.71 7.23
C GLU A 280 -14.32 -8.53 7.19
N GLN A 281 -13.23 -8.59 8.00
CA GLN A 281 -12.28 -7.49 8.15
C GLN A 281 -10.85 -7.96 8.38
N VAL A 282 -9.90 -7.30 7.74
CA VAL A 282 -8.45 -7.36 8.01
C VAL A 282 -7.99 -5.93 8.26
N GLY A 283 -7.53 -5.63 9.49
CA GLY A 283 -7.14 -4.27 9.87
C GLY A 283 -5.83 -3.80 9.25
N GLY A 284 -5.00 -4.72 8.75
CA GLY A 284 -3.73 -4.43 8.11
C GLY A 284 -3.67 -4.92 6.67
N THR A 285 -2.48 -5.34 6.25
CA THR A 285 -2.19 -5.81 4.89
C THR A 285 -2.64 -7.25 4.67
N ILE A 286 -3.33 -7.51 3.58
CA ILE A 286 -3.49 -8.85 3.01
C ILE A 286 -2.38 -9.04 1.96
N ALA A 287 -1.44 -9.94 2.23
CA ALA A 287 -0.33 -10.20 1.33
C ALA A 287 -0.21 -11.67 0.95
N THR A 288 -0.04 -11.95 -0.34
CA THR A 288 0.33 -13.27 -0.84
C THR A 288 1.39 -13.20 -1.92
N GLY A 289 2.41 -14.06 -1.77
CA GLY A 289 3.46 -14.33 -2.76
C GLY A 289 3.54 -15.80 -3.15
N MET A 290 2.49 -16.58 -2.87
CA MET A 290 2.44 -18.01 -3.14
C MET A 290 2.37 -18.29 -4.65
N THR A 291 3.46 -18.80 -5.22
CA THR A 291 3.58 -19.04 -6.67
C THR A 291 2.71 -20.20 -7.19
N SER A 292 2.23 -21.08 -6.32
CA SER A 292 1.34 -22.20 -6.66
C SER A 292 -0.15 -21.89 -6.54
N LEU A 293 -0.51 -20.78 -5.89
CA LEU A 293 -1.89 -20.41 -5.62
C LEU A 293 -2.61 -20.00 -6.91
N LYS A 294 -3.68 -20.72 -7.26
CA LYS A 294 -4.50 -20.46 -8.43
C LYS A 294 -5.82 -19.75 -8.09
N LYS A 295 -6.27 -19.88 -6.83
CA LYS A 295 -7.56 -19.37 -6.39
C LYS A 295 -7.46 -18.78 -4.99
N LEU A 296 -7.88 -17.53 -4.84
CA LEU A 296 -7.97 -16.82 -3.56
C LEU A 296 -9.35 -16.17 -3.44
N GLU A 297 -10.11 -16.58 -2.43
CA GLU A 297 -11.48 -16.11 -2.24
C GLU A 297 -11.71 -15.59 -0.83
N PHE A 298 -12.37 -14.45 -0.75
CA PHE A 298 -12.91 -13.84 0.45
C PHE A 298 -14.39 -13.56 0.22
N GLN A 299 -15.26 -14.42 0.79
CA GLN A 299 -16.69 -14.40 0.45
C GLN A 299 -17.44 -13.17 0.98
N VAL A 300 -17.00 -12.61 2.12
CA VAL A 300 -17.70 -11.54 2.83
C VAL A 300 -16.79 -10.40 3.29
N LEU A 301 -15.53 -10.38 2.87
CA LEU A 301 -14.57 -9.33 3.24
C LEU A 301 -15.03 -7.97 2.72
N ARG A 302 -15.12 -6.99 3.63
CA ARG A 302 -15.57 -5.63 3.32
C ARG A 302 -14.43 -4.62 3.33
N HIS A 303 -13.48 -4.76 4.27
CA HIS A 303 -12.43 -3.77 4.50
C HIS A 303 -11.09 -4.42 4.74
N CYS A 304 -10.05 -3.83 4.14
CA CYS A 304 -8.66 -4.06 4.51
C CYS A 304 -7.86 -2.76 4.36
N ASP A 305 -6.76 -2.64 5.09
CA ASP A 305 -5.87 -1.50 4.92
C ASP A 305 -5.16 -1.57 3.57
N LYS A 306 -4.56 -2.72 3.27
CA LYS A 306 -3.80 -2.94 2.03
C LYS A 306 -4.04 -4.34 1.48
N LEU A 307 -4.14 -4.46 0.15
CA LEU A 307 -4.18 -5.73 -0.57
C LEU A 307 -3.01 -5.84 -1.53
N THR A 308 -2.13 -6.81 -1.29
CA THR A 308 -0.97 -7.07 -2.16
C THR A 308 -0.98 -8.51 -2.64
N VAL A 309 -1.17 -8.69 -3.94
CA VAL A 309 -1.03 -9.97 -4.62
C VAL A 309 0.24 -9.94 -5.45
N GLY A 310 1.28 -10.62 -4.97
CA GLY A 310 2.57 -10.73 -5.65
C GLY A 310 2.50 -11.54 -6.95
N ARG A 311 3.59 -11.58 -7.69
CA ARG A 311 3.71 -12.39 -8.92
C ARG A 311 3.49 -13.87 -8.63
N GLY A 312 2.65 -14.53 -9.41
CA GLY A 312 2.29 -15.92 -9.16
C GLY A 312 1.52 -16.59 -10.29
N ALA A 313 0.73 -17.58 -9.92
CA ALA A 313 -0.10 -18.38 -10.84
C ALA A 313 -1.61 -18.15 -10.63
N LEU A 314 -1.99 -17.04 -10.00
CA LEU A 314 -3.38 -16.79 -9.62
C LEU A 314 -4.27 -16.64 -10.88
N LEU A 315 -5.30 -17.46 -10.96
CA LEU A 315 -6.31 -17.46 -12.04
C LEU A 315 -7.61 -16.80 -11.59
N LEU A 316 -7.90 -16.83 -10.27
CA LEU A 316 -9.10 -16.27 -9.68
C LEU A 316 -8.77 -15.54 -8.39
N LEU A 317 -9.12 -14.27 -8.34
CA LEU A 317 -9.23 -13.45 -7.14
C LEU A 317 -10.70 -13.06 -6.97
N TYR A 318 -11.34 -13.50 -5.88
CA TYR A 318 -12.78 -13.30 -5.68
C TYR A 318 -13.06 -12.60 -4.34
N MET A 319 -13.53 -11.35 -4.43
CA MET A 319 -13.83 -10.48 -3.29
C MET A 319 -15.11 -9.68 -3.55
N PRO A 320 -16.28 -10.34 -3.61
CA PRO A 320 -17.52 -9.71 -4.09
C PRO A 320 -18.09 -8.63 -3.17
N GLN A 321 -17.66 -8.60 -1.91
CA GLN A 321 -18.16 -7.66 -0.89
C GLN A 321 -17.12 -6.62 -0.46
N LEU A 322 -15.99 -6.53 -1.15
CA LEU A 322 -14.93 -5.57 -0.80
C LEU A 322 -15.40 -4.14 -1.12
N GLU A 323 -15.63 -3.35 -0.08
CA GLU A 323 -16.14 -1.97 -0.14
C GLU A 323 -15.01 -0.94 -0.16
N GLU A 324 -13.90 -1.24 0.56
CA GLU A 324 -12.79 -0.30 0.75
C GLU A 324 -11.44 -0.99 0.89
N VAL A 325 -10.41 -0.38 0.26
CA VAL A 325 -8.99 -0.65 0.50
C VAL A 325 -8.34 0.67 0.89
N ALA A 326 -8.04 0.86 2.18
CA ALA A 326 -7.72 2.17 2.72
C ALA A 326 -6.44 2.79 2.13
N THR A 327 -5.37 2.01 1.95
CA THR A 327 -4.07 2.55 1.51
C THR A 327 -3.67 2.13 0.11
N GLU A 328 -3.62 0.82 -0.21
CA GLU A 328 -3.13 0.34 -1.50
C GLU A 328 -3.74 -1.00 -1.92
N LEU A 329 -4.26 -1.05 -3.12
CA LEU A 329 -4.62 -2.27 -3.85
C LEU A 329 -3.58 -2.52 -4.94
N SER A 330 -2.76 -3.56 -4.79
CA SER A 330 -1.69 -3.90 -5.72
C SER A 330 -1.77 -5.36 -6.16
N ILE A 331 -1.91 -5.58 -7.47
CA ILE A 331 -1.92 -6.91 -8.07
C ILE A 331 -0.83 -6.96 -9.13
N ALA A 332 0.23 -7.72 -8.84
CA ALA A 332 1.33 -7.92 -9.78
C ALA A 332 1.01 -9.04 -10.78
N SER A 333 1.86 -9.16 -11.79
CA SER A 333 1.77 -10.07 -12.92
C SER A 333 1.31 -11.49 -12.53
N ASN A 334 0.06 -11.80 -12.83
CA ASN A 334 -0.61 -13.08 -12.64
C ASN A 334 -1.43 -13.39 -13.90
N PRO A 335 -1.69 -14.67 -14.21
CA PRO A 335 -2.52 -15.06 -15.35
C PRO A 335 -4.03 -14.92 -15.05
N LEU A 336 -4.40 -13.83 -14.35
CA LEU A 336 -5.79 -13.43 -14.13
C LEU A 336 -6.40 -13.02 -15.47
N TYR A 337 -7.62 -13.46 -15.73
CA TYR A 337 -8.40 -13.01 -16.87
C TYR A 337 -9.30 -11.83 -16.53
N GLU A 338 -9.81 -11.80 -15.32
CA GLU A 338 -10.69 -10.77 -14.77
C GLU A 338 -10.22 -10.36 -13.38
N VAL A 339 -10.35 -9.07 -13.09
CA VAL A 339 -10.24 -8.50 -11.74
C VAL A 339 -11.53 -7.75 -11.46
N SER A 340 -12.31 -8.21 -10.47
CA SER A 340 -13.65 -7.68 -10.20
C SER A 340 -13.84 -7.35 -8.72
N PHE A 341 -14.22 -6.09 -8.46
CA PHE A 341 -14.58 -5.55 -7.16
C PHE A 341 -15.92 -4.79 -7.28
N PRO A 342 -17.05 -5.53 -7.38
CA PRO A 342 -18.32 -4.95 -7.82
C PRO A 342 -18.92 -3.92 -6.88
N VAL A 343 -18.50 -3.91 -5.60
CA VAL A 343 -19.00 -2.97 -4.58
C VAL A 343 -17.92 -2.04 -4.03
N LEU A 344 -16.70 -2.08 -4.58
CA LEU A 344 -15.61 -1.20 -4.16
C LEU A 344 -15.96 0.25 -4.48
N THR A 345 -15.95 1.11 -3.46
CA THR A 345 -16.28 2.53 -3.58
C THR A 345 -15.07 3.44 -3.43
N HIS A 346 -14.06 2.99 -2.70
CA HIS A 346 -12.88 3.77 -2.35
C HIS A 346 -11.60 2.93 -2.30
N ALA A 347 -10.51 3.50 -2.77
CA ALA A 347 -9.16 2.95 -2.59
C ALA A 347 -8.13 4.09 -2.46
N GLY A 348 -7.08 3.88 -1.64
CA GLY A 348 -5.99 4.84 -1.52
C GLY A 348 -5.18 4.92 -2.81
N VAL A 349 -4.57 3.82 -3.22
CA VAL A 349 -3.83 3.65 -4.48
C VAL A 349 -4.25 2.36 -5.14
N ILE A 350 -4.35 2.34 -6.46
CA ILE A 350 -4.58 1.10 -7.23
C ILE A 350 -3.44 0.89 -8.22
N THR A 351 -2.82 -0.29 -8.17
CA THR A 351 -1.80 -0.72 -9.12
C THR A 351 -2.13 -2.11 -9.65
N LEU A 352 -2.53 -2.20 -10.90
CA LEU A 352 -2.77 -3.45 -11.60
C LEU A 352 -1.70 -3.64 -12.69
N ASP A 353 -0.76 -4.58 -12.46
CA ASP A 353 0.24 -5.01 -13.45
C ASP A 353 -0.15 -6.39 -13.98
N CYS A 354 -1.21 -6.45 -14.78
CA CYS A 354 -1.86 -7.69 -15.23
C CYS A 354 -2.18 -7.63 -16.73
N SER A 355 -1.17 -7.74 -17.57
CA SER A 355 -1.26 -7.57 -19.02
C SER A 355 -2.21 -8.56 -19.75
N GLN A 356 -2.75 -9.57 -19.07
CA GLN A 356 -3.75 -10.50 -19.63
C GLN A 356 -5.18 -10.17 -19.22
N VAL A 357 -5.37 -9.30 -18.22
CA VAL A 357 -6.69 -8.87 -17.75
C VAL A 357 -7.33 -7.95 -18.78
N ASN A 358 -8.48 -8.36 -19.30
CA ASN A 358 -9.30 -7.57 -20.23
C ASN A 358 -10.58 -7.02 -19.58
N GLN A 359 -10.83 -7.36 -18.32
CA GLN A 359 -11.97 -6.91 -17.54
C GLN A 359 -11.52 -6.52 -16.15
N PHE A 360 -11.35 -5.22 -15.94
CA PHE A 360 -11.23 -4.64 -14.60
C PHE A 360 -12.56 -3.99 -14.24
N ASN A 361 -13.35 -4.67 -13.40
CA ASN A 361 -14.71 -4.28 -13.08
C ASN A 361 -14.81 -3.74 -11.66
N ALA A 362 -14.91 -2.42 -11.53
CA ALA A 362 -15.15 -1.70 -10.28
C ALA A 362 -16.18 -0.58 -10.51
N PRO A 363 -17.45 -0.94 -10.85
CA PRO A 363 -18.45 0.01 -11.34
C PRO A 363 -18.90 1.03 -10.32
N LEU A 364 -18.72 0.77 -9.01
CA LEU A 364 -19.06 1.68 -7.93
C LEU A 364 -17.88 2.46 -7.37
N LEU A 365 -16.67 2.27 -7.93
CA LEU A 365 -15.47 2.99 -7.51
C LEU A 365 -15.63 4.49 -7.81
N LYS A 366 -15.64 5.31 -6.76
CA LYS A 366 -15.79 6.77 -6.87
C LYS A 366 -14.46 7.50 -6.75
N ASN A 367 -13.64 7.11 -5.80
CA ASN A 367 -12.45 7.83 -5.46
C ASN A 367 -11.23 6.91 -5.36
N VAL A 368 -10.13 7.35 -5.95
CA VAL A 368 -8.78 6.85 -5.71
C VAL A 368 -7.99 8.05 -5.19
N ASP A 369 -7.55 8.01 -3.92
CA ASP A 369 -6.91 9.18 -3.29
C ASP A 369 -5.54 9.51 -3.87
N GLY A 370 -4.80 8.50 -4.28
CA GLY A 370 -3.49 8.62 -4.92
C GLY A 370 -3.53 8.19 -6.38
N ASN A 371 -2.59 7.33 -6.75
CA ASN A 371 -2.41 6.88 -8.13
C ASN A 371 -3.35 5.72 -8.51
N LEU A 372 -3.82 5.75 -9.75
CA LEU A 372 -4.49 4.64 -10.42
C LEU A 372 -3.64 4.19 -11.62
N SER A 373 -2.94 3.07 -11.49
CA SER A 373 -2.05 2.52 -12.52
C SER A 373 -2.59 1.22 -13.09
N LEU A 374 -2.87 1.18 -14.37
CA LEU A 374 -3.53 0.09 -15.06
C LEU A 374 -2.68 -0.43 -16.23
N THR A 375 -1.98 -1.56 -16.02
CA THR A 375 -1.34 -2.36 -17.08
C THR A 375 -2.21 -3.58 -17.35
N LEU A 376 -3.03 -3.51 -18.39
CA LEU A 376 -4.09 -4.47 -18.72
C LEU A 376 -4.01 -4.90 -20.21
N ALA A 377 -4.78 -5.92 -20.60
CA ALA A 377 -5.00 -6.22 -22.00
C ALA A 377 -5.95 -5.20 -22.66
N GLY A 378 -6.91 -4.70 -21.90
CA GLY A 378 -7.88 -3.69 -22.33
C GLY A 378 -8.73 -3.20 -21.18
N LEU A 379 -9.45 -2.10 -21.38
CA LEU A 379 -10.36 -1.51 -20.40
C LEU A 379 -11.60 -0.94 -21.12
N ASN A 380 -12.79 -1.29 -20.64
CA ASN A 380 -14.01 -0.61 -21.02
C ASN A 380 -14.33 0.47 -19.97
N PRO A 381 -14.52 1.74 -20.36
CA PRO A 381 -14.84 2.84 -19.44
C PRO A 381 -16.04 2.59 -18.52
N GLU A 382 -17.05 1.84 -18.98
CA GLU A 382 -18.23 1.49 -18.16
C GLU A 382 -17.89 0.65 -16.93
N GLN A 383 -16.75 -0.02 -16.92
CA GLN A 383 -16.26 -0.81 -15.79
C GLN A 383 -15.77 0.07 -14.63
N LEU A 384 -15.62 1.38 -14.85
CA LEU A 384 -15.30 2.41 -13.87
C LEU A 384 -16.36 3.53 -13.89
N GLY A 385 -17.63 3.19 -14.16
CA GLY A 385 -18.69 4.16 -14.48
C GLY A 385 -18.98 5.22 -13.42
N GLU A 386 -18.71 4.95 -12.16
CA GLU A 386 -18.91 5.88 -11.05
C GLU A 386 -17.63 6.66 -10.64
N LEU A 387 -16.51 6.48 -11.34
CA LEU A 387 -15.25 7.15 -10.99
C LEU A 387 -15.37 8.67 -11.17
N GLU A 388 -15.21 9.38 -10.08
CA GLU A 388 -15.33 10.84 -9.98
C GLU A 388 -13.95 11.51 -9.83
N ARG A 389 -13.01 10.83 -9.14
CA ARG A 389 -11.71 11.43 -8.80
C ARG A 389 -10.56 10.41 -8.76
N VAL A 390 -9.42 10.83 -9.31
CA VAL A 390 -8.09 10.25 -9.07
C VAL A 390 -7.20 11.38 -8.56
N GLY A 391 -6.79 11.28 -7.28
CA GLY A 391 -6.06 12.38 -6.62
C GLY A 391 -4.59 12.50 -7.03
N GLY A 392 -4.02 11.46 -7.62
CA GLY A 392 -2.65 11.42 -8.12
C GLY A 392 -2.59 11.21 -9.63
N THR A 393 -1.70 10.31 -10.04
CA THR A 393 -1.51 9.95 -11.45
C THR A 393 -2.48 8.86 -11.89
N LEU A 394 -3.13 9.07 -13.03
CA LEU A 394 -3.80 8.01 -13.79
C LEU A 394 -2.85 7.50 -14.87
N ALA A 395 -2.33 6.30 -14.71
CA ALA A 395 -1.43 5.68 -15.68
C ALA A 395 -2.14 4.57 -16.47
N LEU A 396 -2.19 4.73 -17.80
CA LEU A 396 -2.87 3.83 -18.73
C LEU A 396 -1.84 3.09 -19.60
N ASN A 397 -1.84 1.76 -19.52
CA ASN A 397 -0.98 0.88 -20.31
C ASN A 397 -1.81 -0.31 -20.83
N PHE A 398 -2.56 -0.10 -21.90
CA PHE A 398 -3.36 -1.11 -22.60
C PHE A 398 -3.64 -0.70 -24.04
N VAL A 399 -4.18 -1.61 -24.82
CA VAL A 399 -4.56 -1.36 -26.21
C VAL A 399 -6.05 -1.00 -26.30
N SER A 400 -6.35 0.10 -27.01
CA SER A 400 -7.72 0.50 -27.32
C SER A 400 -7.79 1.25 -28.65
N GLU A 401 -8.83 0.99 -29.44
CA GLU A 401 -9.08 1.73 -30.67
C GLU A 401 -9.63 3.15 -30.39
N ASP A 402 -10.55 3.27 -29.44
CA ASP A 402 -11.17 4.54 -29.02
C ASP A 402 -11.46 4.47 -27.52
N PHE A 403 -10.69 5.20 -26.72
CA PHE A 403 -10.86 5.26 -25.28
C PHE A 403 -11.44 6.61 -24.85
N LYS A 404 -12.53 6.53 -24.09
CA LYS A 404 -13.17 7.65 -23.42
C LYS A 404 -13.14 7.43 -21.92
N PHE A 405 -13.01 8.49 -21.17
CA PHE A 405 -13.05 8.40 -19.73
C PHE A 405 -14.47 8.18 -19.19
N PRO A 406 -14.62 7.62 -17.98
CA PRO A 406 -15.89 7.58 -17.28
C PRO A 406 -16.54 8.96 -17.24
N ALA A 407 -17.86 9.00 -17.46
CA ALA A 407 -18.58 10.27 -17.64
C ALA A 407 -18.59 11.17 -16.39
N LYS A 408 -18.31 10.62 -15.21
CA LYS A 408 -18.26 11.36 -13.93
C LYS A 408 -16.88 11.85 -13.56
N LEU A 409 -15.84 11.43 -14.28
CA LEU A 409 -14.48 11.90 -14.03
C LEU A 409 -14.30 13.31 -14.59
N GLU A 410 -14.23 14.30 -13.70
CA GLU A 410 -14.15 15.70 -14.07
C GLU A 410 -12.73 16.27 -13.95
N ASN A 411 -11.92 15.71 -13.03
CA ASN A 411 -10.59 16.24 -12.69
C ASN A 411 -9.54 15.13 -12.59
N LEU A 412 -8.37 15.39 -13.19
CA LEU A 412 -7.17 14.57 -13.10
C LEU A 412 -5.95 15.46 -12.83
N GLY A 413 -5.08 15.06 -11.91
CA GLY A 413 -3.77 15.67 -11.78
C GLY A 413 -2.90 15.33 -12.99
N THR A 414 -2.32 14.15 -13.03
CA THR A 414 -1.46 13.70 -14.14
C THR A 414 -2.06 12.49 -14.85
N LEU A 415 -2.14 12.57 -16.16
CA LEU A 415 -2.48 11.44 -17.04
C LEU A 415 -1.21 10.94 -17.73
N VAL A 416 -0.85 9.67 -17.48
CA VAL A 416 0.29 9.01 -18.15
C VAL A 416 -0.21 7.96 -19.13
N ILE A 417 0.22 8.08 -20.38
CA ILE A 417 -0.14 7.16 -21.48
C ILE A 417 1.13 6.42 -21.91
N SER A 418 1.15 5.10 -21.76
CA SER A 418 2.35 4.29 -21.99
C SER A 418 2.27 3.39 -23.22
N SER A 419 1.11 3.13 -23.80
CA SER A 419 0.99 2.29 -25.01
C SER A 419 -0.41 2.28 -25.65
N GLY A 420 -0.49 1.86 -26.90
CA GLY A 420 -1.59 1.17 -27.59
C GLY A 420 -2.97 1.84 -27.71
N ILE A 421 -3.19 3.03 -27.16
CA ILE A 421 -4.46 3.74 -27.32
C ILE A 421 -4.40 4.56 -28.61
N LYS A 422 -5.20 4.19 -29.62
CA LYS A 422 -5.20 4.89 -30.91
C LYS A 422 -5.92 6.24 -30.87
N ARG A 423 -7.02 6.31 -30.14
CA ARG A 423 -7.77 7.55 -29.96
C ARG A 423 -8.14 7.72 -28.48
N LEU A 424 -7.74 8.86 -27.90
CA LEU A 424 -8.00 9.23 -26.53
C LEU A 424 -8.77 10.54 -26.51
N ASP A 425 -9.99 10.53 -26.00
CA ASP A 425 -10.84 11.71 -25.87
C ASP A 425 -10.77 12.26 -24.44
N VAL A 426 -10.13 13.42 -24.28
CA VAL A 426 -9.97 14.12 -22.98
C VAL A 426 -10.90 15.33 -22.83
N ARG A 427 -11.86 15.48 -23.71
CA ARG A 427 -12.81 16.60 -23.65
C ARG A 427 -13.71 16.51 -22.43
N GLY A 428 -13.89 17.64 -21.77
CA GLY A 428 -14.74 17.74 -20.57
C GLY A 428 -14.05 17.37 -19.26
N ILE A 429 -12.76 17.02 -19.29
CA ILE A 429 -11.98 16.69 -18.10
C ILE A 429 -10.92 17.77 -17.90
N GLU A 430 -10.80 18.31 -16.70
CA GLU A 430 -9.69 19.16 -16.29
C GLU A 430 -8.49 18.30 -15.95
N ILE A 431 -7.39 18.43 -16.68
CA ILE A 431 -6.15 17.65 -16.51
C ILE A 431 -5.01 18.64 -16.35
N ASP A 432 -4.24 18.50 -15.26
CA ASP A 432 -3.09 19.37 -15.01
C ASP A 432 -1.92 19.05 -15.94
N GLU A 433 -1.67 17.77 -16.22
CA GLU A 433 -0.59 17.34 -17.09
C GLU A 433 -0.92 16.03 -17.84
N ILE A 434 -0.65 16.03 -19.15
CA ILE A 434 -0.64 14.80 -19.97
C ILE A 434 0.81 14.43 -20.27
N GLN A 435 1.21 13.24 -19.81
CA GLN A 435 2.53 12.67 -20.06
C GLN A 435 2.42 11.47 -21.01
N PHE A 436 3.34 11.41 -21.96
CA PHE A 436 3.52 10.23 -22.80
C PHE A 436 4.84 9.56 -22.42
N ASN A 437 4.78 8.29 -22.10
CA ASN A 437 5.95 7.53 -21.67
C ASN A 437 5.89 6.09 -22.22
N GLY A 438 6.63 5.79 -23.27
CA GLY A 438 6.71 4.42 -23.76
C GLY A 438 6.86 4.27 -25.29
N THR A 439 6.98 3.01 -25.69
CA THR A 439 7.01 2.56 -27.09
C THR A 439 5.61 2.07 -27.49
N GLY A 440 5.17 2.32 -28.71
CA GLY A 440 3.87 1.83 -29.20
C GLY A 440 2.76 2.88 -29.21
N LEU A 441 3.13 4.15 -29.12
CA LEU A 441 2.22 5.29 -29.31
C LEU A 441 2.00 5.63 -30.80
N GLU A 442 2.34 4.67 -31.66
CA GLU A 442 2.13 4.77 -33.11
C GLU A 442 0.67 5.06 -33.41
N ASN A 443 0.43 6.19 -34.07
CA ASN A 443 -0.91 6.62 -34.46
C ASN A 443 -1.85 6.99 -33.28
N THR A 444 -1.32 7.29 -32.10
CA THR A 444 -2.13 7.83 -31.00
C THR A 444 -2.62 9.23 -31.36
N THR A 445 -3.94 9.42 -31.30
CA THR A 445 -4.57 10.74 -31.44
C THR A 445 -5.19 11.12 -30.09
N VAL A 446 -4.82 12.28 -29.56
CA VAL A 446 -5.47 12.88 -28.38
C VAL A 446 -6.42 13.97 -28.84
N VAL A 447 -7.66 13.89 -28.40
CA VAL A 447 -8.71 14.84 -28.76
C VAL A 447 -9.08 15.66 -27.55
N GLY A 448 -8.92 16.98 -27.65
CA GLY A 448 -9.21 17.92 -26.57
C GLY A 448 -10.14 19.04 -26.96
N ASN A 449 -10.31 19.99 -26.03
CA ASN A 449 -11.02 21.22 -26.25
C ASN A 449 -10.10 22.28 -26.89
N ASP A 450 -10.68 23.32 -27.47
CA ASP A 450 -9.94 24.46 -28.04
C ASP A 450 -8.96 25.08 -27.04
N VAL A 451 -9.36 25.18 -25.77
CA VAL A 451 -8.52 25.64 -24.66
C VAL A 451 -8.28 24.49 -23.68
N PHE A 452 -7.03 24.17 -23.46
CA PHE A 452 -6.57 23.17 -22.51
C PHE A 452 -5.62 23.84 -21.50
N ASN A 453 -6.06 23.94 -20.26
CA ASN A 453 -5.31 24.64 -19.20
C ASN A 453 -4.17 23.79 -18.61
N GLY A 454 -4.02 22.56 -19.01
CA GLY A 454 -2.98 21.64 -18.57
C GLY A 454 -1.71 21.72 -19.42
N ASN A 455 -0.71 20.96 -18.98
CA ASN A 455 0.58 20.84 -19.62
C ASN A 455 0.66 19.57 -20.48
N PHE A 456 1.42 19.64 -21.56
CA PHE A 456 1.87 18.45 -22.29
C PHE A 456 3.33 18.17 -22.00
N ASN A 457 3.63 16.94 -21.57
CA ASN A 457 4.98 16.45 -21.32
C ASN A 457 5.27 15.22 -22.21
N LEU A 458 5.98 15.45 -23.28
CA LEU A 458 6.24 14.50 -24.35
C LEU A 458 7.69 14.04 -24.26
N GLN A 459 7.98 13.09 -23.33
CA GLN A 459 9.32 12.59 -23.09
C GLN A 459 9.39 11.07 -23.36
N ASN A 460 10.60 10.60 -23.74
CA ASN A 460 10.88 9.17 -23.94
C ASN A 460 9.93 8.46 -24.94
N LEU A 461 9.50 9.17 -25.96
CA LEU A 461 8.69 8.62 -27.04
C LEU A 461 9.54 7.70 -27.90
N GLY A 462 9.21 6.42 -27.92
CA GLY A 462 9.99 5.38 -28.59
C GLY A 462 9.87 5.36 -30.13
N GLY A 463 9.59 6.51 -30.76
CA GLY A 463 9.60 6.62 -32.21
C GLY A 463 8.43 7.36 -32.85
N TYR A 464 7.36 7.70 -32.10
CA TYR A 464 6.17 8.27 -32.69
C TYR A 464 5.59 9.40 -31.83
N PHE A 465 5.16 10.46 -32.50
CA PHE A 465 4.52 11.61 -31.87
C PHE A 465 3.00 11.43 -31.85
N PRO A 466 2.31 11.70 -30.73
CA PRO A 466 0.86 11.70 -30.72
C PRO A 466 0.31 12.86 -31.54
N LYS A 467 -0.77 12.62 -32.28
CA LYS A 467 -1.50 13.69 -32.97
C LYS A 467 -2.39 14.40 -31.95
N LEU A 468 -2.28 15.72 -31.87
CA LEU A 468 -3.12 16.57 -31.02
C LEU A 468 -4.26 17.15 -31.87
N GLU A 469 -5.51 16.77 -31.58
CA GLU A 469 -6.69 17.29 -32.27
C GLU A 469 -7.53 18.17 -31.34
N GLY A 470 -7.95 19.33 -31.82
CA GLY A 470 -8.85 20.25 -31.12
C GLY A 470 -8.16 21.24 -30.19
N PHE A 471 -6.90 21.03 -29.84
CA PHE A 471 -6.15 21.93 -28.98
C PHE A 471 -5.69 23.16 -29.77
N LYS A 472 -6.18 24.35 -29.44
CA LYS A 472 -5.70 25.63 -29.99
C LYS A 472 -4.82 26.36 -29.02
N GLU A 473 -5.16 26.29 -27.73
CA GLU A 473 -4.43 26.91 -26.64
C GLU A 473 -4.11 25.84 -25.58
N ILE A 474 -2.86 25.82 -25.12
CA ILE A 474 -2.38 24.90 -24.06
C ILE A 474 -1.59 25.70 -23.03
N ASN A 475 -1.44 25.15 -21.80
CA ASN A 475 -0.68 25.86 -20.79
C ASN A 475 0.83 25.77 -21.07
N ALA A 476 1.44 24.60 -21.02
CA ALA A 476 2.85 24.43 -21.33
C ALA A 476 3.10 23.19 -22.22
N LEU A 477 4.19 23.22 -22.96
CA LEU A 477 4.62 22.12 -23.80
C LEU A 477 6.10 21.83 -23.56
N THR A 478 6.37 20.64 -23.07
CA THR A 478 7.73 20.12 -22.91
C THR A 478 7.92 18.91 -23.83
N ILE A 479 8.95 18.94 -24.63
CA ILE A 479 9.35 17.87 -25.54
C ILE A 479 10.79 17.51 -25.25
N GLY A 480 11.02 16.25 -24.87
CA GLY A 480 12.35 15.80 -24.49
C GLY A 480 12.61 14.34 -24.88
N TYR A 481 13.88 14.00 -25.07
CA TYR A 481 14.37 12.63 -25.29
C TYR A 481 13.52 11.80 -26.24
N LEU A 482 13.49 12.22 -27.49
CA LEU A 482 12.82 11.45 -28.55
C LEU A 482 13.82 10.37 -29.04
N GLY A 483 13.59 9.12 -28.70
CA GLY A 483 14.34 7.97 -29.22
C GLY A 483 14.03 7.66 -30.70
N MET A 484 13.70 8.70 -31.49
CA MET A 484 13.19 8.59 -32.84
C MET A 484 14.29 8.58 -33.90
N SER A 485 14.10 7.76 -34.90
CA SER A 485 14.78 7.89 -36.20
C SER A 485 13.67 7.94 -37.27
N GLY A 486 13.58 9.02 -38.03
CA GLY A 486 12.55 9.11 -39.08
C GLY A 486 12.25 10.53 -39.56
N ASP A 487 11.07 10.68 -40.14
CA ASP A 487 10.59 11.90 -40.78
C ASP A 487 10.39 13.07 -39.82
N ALA A 488 10.16 14.25 -40.35
CA ALA A 488 9.88 15.44 -39.57
C ALA A 488 8.57 15.28 -38.75
N VAL A 489 8.57 15.83 -37.54
CA VAL A 489 7.42 15.85 -36.63
C VAL A 489 6.65 17.16 -36.82
N GLU A 490 5.35 17.08 -37.01
CA GLU A 490 4.46 18.24 -37.11
C GLU A 490 3.42 18.25 -35.99
N ILE A 491 3.36 19.34 -35.24
CA ILE A 491 2.32 19.63 -34.26
C ILE A 491 1.46 20.78 -34.79
N ALA A 492 0.46 20.45 -35.57
CA ALA A 492 -0.53 21.39 -36.07
C ALA A 492 -1.61 21.71 -35.01
N SER A 493 -2.42 22.72 -35.28
CA SER A 493 -3.55 23.21 -34.50
C SER A 493 -3.22 24.02 -33.24
N VAL A 494 -2.10 23.81 -32.56
CA VAL A 494 -1.72 24.62 -31.39
C VAL A 494 -1.28 26.01 -31.85
N ARG A 495 -2.07 27.05 -31.44
CA ARG A 495 -1.80 28.46 -31.81
C ARG A 495 -1.13 29.21 -30.69
N LYS A 496 -1.40 28.81 -29.45
CA LYS A 496 -0.90 29.53 -28.28
C LYS A 496 -0.45 28.57 -27.16
N VAL A 497 0.71 28.89 -26.59
CA VAL A 497 1.19 28.29 -25.35
C VAL A 497 1.17 29.37 -24.27
N ASN A 498 0.27 29.26 -23.30
CA ASN A 498 0.06 30.30 -22.25
C ASN A 498 1.20 30.33 -21.21
N GLY A 499 1.97 29.24 -21.05
CA GLY A 499 3.16 29.11 -20.23
C GLY A 499 4.42 28.94 -21.06
N ASN A 500 5.26 27.97 -20.66
CA ASN A 500 6.55 27.73 -21.29
C ASN A 500 6.47 26.71 -22.44
N PHE A 501 7.28 26.94 -23.45
CA PHE A 501 7.59 26.01 -24.51
C PHE A 501 9.04 25.55 -24.33
N SER A 502 9.29 24.25 -24.22
CA SER A 502 10.64 23.72 -24.04
C SER A 502 10.83 22.48 -24.92
N TYR A 503 11.86 22.50 -25.74
CA TYR A 503 12.29 21.40 -26.58
C TYR A 503 13.75 21.04 -26.30
N TRP A 504 13.95 19.84 -25.72
CA TRP A 504 15.25 19.32 -25.30
C TRP A 504 15.47 17.92 -25.89
N ALA A 505 15.72 17.82 -27.17
CA ALA A 505 15.87 16.51 -27.78
C ALA A 505 17.13 16.38 -28.63
N ASN A 506 17.91 15.36 -28.33
CA ASN A 506 18.92 14.81 -29.23
C ASN A 506 18.28 13.64 -29.98
N SER A 507 17.59 13.91 -31.08
CA SER A 507 16.88 12.90 -31.84
C SER A 507 17.42 12.79 -33.26
N ASN A 508 17.22 11.63 -33.88
CA ASN A 508 17.52 11.41 -35.28
C ASN A 508 16.33 11.77 -36.20
N VAL A 509 15.37 12.58 -35.73
CA VAL A 509 14.34 13.16 -36.61
C VAL A 509 14.95 14.22 -37.50
N THR A 510 14.42 14.35 -38.71
CA THR A 510 14.92 15.32 -39.69
C THR A 510 14.51 16.74 -39.37
N GLY A 511 13.32 16.94 -38.79
CA GLY A 511 12.82 18.27 -38.44
C GLY A 511 11.65 18.27 -37.46
N ILE A 512 11.28 19.44 -36.96
CA ILE A 512 10.09 19.68 -36.18
C ILE A 512 9.37 20.94 -36.68
N SER A 513 8.05 20.87 -36.80
CA SER A 513 7.22 21.96 -37.32
C SER A 513 6.04 22.25 -36.40
N PHE A 514 5.83 23.54 -36.13
CA PHE A 514 4.67 24.11 -35.45
C PHE A 514 3.98 25.12 -36.37
N PRO A 515 3.26 24.65 -37.40
CA PRO A 515 2.79 25.52 -38.48
C PRO A 515 1.76 26.57 -38.03
N ASP A 516 1.10 26.35 -36.90
CA ASP A 516 0.03 27.24 -36.43
C ASP A 516 0.39 28.03 -35.19
N LEU A 517 1.56 27.80 -34.54
CA LEU A 517 1.94 28.50 -33.30
C LEU A 517 2.21 29.96 -33.55
N GLU A 518 1.43 30.83 -32.91
CA GLU A 518 1.47 32.26 -33.03
C GLU A 518 2.08 32.98 -31.83
N GLU A 519 1.89 32.40 -30.62
CA GLU A 519 2.30 33.01 -29.35
C GLU A 519 2.79 31.99 -28.32
N VAL A 520 3.87 32.33 -27.62
CA VAL A 520 4.30 31.70 -26.37
C VAL A 520 4.35 32.80 -25.31
N SER A 521 3.43 32.75 -24.31
CA SER A 521 3.36 33.80 -23.30
C SER A 521 4.47 33.70 -22.24
N GLY A 522 5.01 32.48 -21.98
CA GLY A 522 6.14 32.22 -21.10
C GLY A 522 7.49 32.17 -21.82
N ASN A 523 8.39 31.35 -21.32
CA ASN A 523 9.72 31.15 -21.93
C ASN A 523 9.62 30.21 -23.13
N PHE A 524 10.51 30.45 -24.09
CA PHE A 524 10.68 29.63 -25.28
C PHE A 524 12.10 29.06 -25.34
N GLU A 525 12.25 27.76 -25.20
CA GLU A 525 13.54 27.09 -25.14
C GLU A 525 13.66 26.01 -26.24
N LEU A 526 14.62 26.19 -27.14
CA LEU A 526 15.01 25.20 -28.14
C LEU A 526 16.46 24.78 -27.91
N TYR A 527 16.66 23.52 -27.57
CA TYR A 527 17.98 22.91 -27.47
C TYR A 527 18.01 21.59 -28.23
N SER A 528 18.64 21.58 -29.42
CA SER A 528 18.66 20.38 -30.24
C SER A 528 19.72 20.44 -31.36
N ASN A 529 20.06 19.23 -31.84
CA ASN A 529 20.92 19.01 -32.99
C ASN A 529 20.16 18.64 -34.29
N ILE A 530 18.82 18.72 -34.30
CA ILE A 530 18.05 18.47 -35.51
C ILE A 530 18.27 19.59 -36.53
N LYS A 531 17.99 19.27 -37.83
CA LYS A 531 18.38 20.15 -38.94
C LYS A 531 17.35 21.19 -39.27
N GLU A 532 16.06 20.87 -39.08
CA GLU A 532 14.95 21.71 -39.57
C GLU A 532 14.00 22.08 -38.45
N PHE A 533 13.77 23.38 -38.25
CA PHE A 533 12.80 23.94 -37.32
C PHE A 533 11.90 24.90 -38.07
N HIS A 534 10.55 24.72 -37.97
CA HIS A 534 9.59 25.55 -38.65
C HIS A 534 8.56 26.10 -37.67
N PHE A 535 8.62 27.43 -37.44
CA PHE A 535 7.68 28.20 -36.64
C PHE A 535 7.13 29.38 -37.49
N PRO A 536 6.47 29.12 -38.62
CA PRO A 536 6.20 30.14 -39.63
C PRO A 536 5.23 31.26 -39.17
N LYS A 537 4.46 31.03 -38.10
CA LYS A 537 3.49 32.00 -37.56
C LYS A 537 3.83 32.57 -36.19
N LEU A 538 4.93 32.15 -35.56
CA LEU A 538 5.30 32.64 -34.24
C LEU A 538 5.66 34.10 -34.29
N LYS A 539 4.91 34.92 -33.57
CA LYS A 539 5.04 36.41 -33.51
C LYS A 539 5.63 36.88 -32.21
N THR A 540 5.22 36.30 -31.10
CA THR A 540 5.57 36.79 -29.78
C THR A 540 6.00 35.68 -28.82
N VAL A 541 7.06 36.00 -28.05
CA VAL A 541 7.49 35.28 -26.88
C VAL A 541 7.41 36.24 -25.70
N GLY A 542 6.52 36.00 -24.74
CA GLY A 542 6.31 36.92 -23.60
C GLY A 542 7.43 36.88 -22.57
N GLY A 543 8.05 35.69 -22.36
CA GLY A 543 9.20 35.50 -21.50
C GLY A 543 10.54 35.60 -22.24
N SER A 544 11.53 34.83 -21.77
CA SER A 544 12.85 34.73 -22.41
C SER A 544 12.86 33.67 -23.52
N ALA A 545 13.65 33.92 -24.55
CA ALA A 545 13.87 32.97 -25.64
C ALA A 545 15.34 32.47 -25.63
N MET A 546 15.52 31.16 -25.51
CA MET A 546 16.83 30.49 -25.64
C MET A 546 16.82 29.58 -26.86
N MET A 547 17.68 29.83 -27.81
CA MET A 547 17.76 29.09 -29.07
C MET A 547 19.16 28.52 -29.26
N SER A 548 19.32 27.23 -29.03
CA SER A 548 20.56 26.48 -29.28
C SER A 548 20.26 25.39 -30.31
N ILE A 549 20.25 25.76 -31.58
CA ILE A 549 19.91 24.88 -32.70
C ILE A 549 20.99 24.96 -33.79
N ASN A 550 21.08 23.92 -34.60
CA ASN A 550 22.17 23.74 -35.55
C ASN A 550 22.01 24.54 -36.83
N ASN A 551 20.79 24.81 -37.23
CA ASN A 551 20.51 25.46 -38.49
C ASN A 551 19.39 26.50 -38.35
N TYR A 552 19.75 27.73 -38.65
CA TYR A 552 18.79 28.84 -38.76
C TYR A 552 18.70 29.22 -40.21
N ASP A 553 17.50 29.37 -40.70
CA ASP A 553 17.20 29.97 -41.97
C ASP A 553 16.12 31.06 -41.82
N ASP A 554 15.84 31.79 -42.90
CA ASP A 554 14.82 32.85 -42.92
C ASP A 554 13.39 32.30 -42.82
N GLU A 555 13.21 30.98 -42.92
CA GLU A 555 11.90 30.31 -42.79
C GLU A 555 11.67 29.79 -41.37
N THR A 556 12.70 29.76 -40.50
CA THR A 556 12.57 29.23 -39.12
C THR A 556 11.64 30.11 -38.27
N PHE A 557 11.85 31.42 -38.24
CA PHE A 557 11.06 32.38 -37.48
C PHE A 557 10.72 33.64 -38.29
N PRO A 558 10.04 33.54 -39.43
CA PRO A 558 9.88 34.68 -40.35
C PRO A 558 9.02 35.77 -39.76
N LEU A 559 8.13 35.52 -38.82
CA LEU A 559 7.19 36.48 -38.25
C LEU A 559 7.47 36.86 -36.79
N LEU A 560 8.59 36.40 -36.16
CA LEU A 560 8.89 36.74 -34.79
C LEU A 560 9.16 38.23 -34.63
N GLU A 561 8.26 38.94 -33.95
CA GLU A 561 8.28 40.39 -33.77
C GLU A 561 8.89 40.80 -32.43
N SER A 562 8.61 40.05 -31.35
CA SER A 562 9.05 40.42 -30.01
C SER A 562 9.36 39.26 -29.08
N VAL A 563 10.38 39.49 -28.22
CA VAL A 563 10.74 38.68 -27.06
C VAL A 563 10.69 39.59 -25.84
N GLY A 564 9.86 39.27 -24.84
CA GLY A 564 9.63 40.12 -23.67
C GLY A 564 10.77 40.08 -22.66
N GLY A 565 11.45 38.94 -22.53
CA GLY A 565 12.61 38.75 -21.67
C GLY A 565 13.95 38.79 -22.42
N ASP A 566 14.92 38.02 -21.93
CA ASP A 566 16.22 37.84 -22.56
C ASP A 566 16.09 36.98 -23.82
N MET A 567 16.88 37.25 -24.83
CA MET A 567 16.98 36.43 -26.04
C MET A 567 18.42 35.95 -26.21
N THR A 568 18.63 34.64 -26.12
CA THR A 568 19.95 34.04 -26.26
C THR A 568 20.01 33.20 -27.52
N PHE A 569 20.99 33.48 -28.37
CA PHE A 569 21.34 32.61 -29.49
C PHE A 569 22.67 31.94 -29.21
N GLN A 570 22.77 30.69 -29.62
CA GLN A 570 24.08 30.03 -29.70
C GLN A 570 24.44 29.84 -31.17
N THR A 571 25.56 30.43 -31.58
CA THR A 571 26.10 30.29 -32.93
C THR A 571 27.18 29.22 -32.99
N GLY A 572 27.12 28.32 -33.96
CA GLY A 572 28.08 27.25 -34.20
C GLY A 572 27.78 25.95 -33.46
N TYR A 573 27.82 24.86 -34.17
CA TYR A 573 27.74 23.49 -33.68
C TYR A 573 28.79 22.61 -34.36
N VAL A 574 29.38 21.72 -33.58
CA VAL A 574 30.29 20.68 -34.09
C VAL A 574 29.54 19.34 -34.03
N SER A 575 29.24 18.75 -35.18
CA SER A 575 28.84 17.34 -35.24
C SER A 575 30.06 16.50 -35.57
N TRP A 576 30.07 15.24 -35.15
CA TRP A 576 31.12 14.25 -35.33
C TRP A 576 31.68 14.14 -36.77
N ASN A 577 31.00 14.64 -37.80
CA ASN A 577 31.39 14.54 -39.20
C ASN A 577 31.15 15.78 -40.07
N ASN A 578 30.54 16.86 -39.60
CA ASN A 578 30.32 18.07 -40.42
C ASN A 578 30.06 19.29 -39.52
N PHE A 579 30.68 20.42 -39.89
CA PHE A 579 30.48 21.73 -39.29
C PHE A 579 29.28 22.40 -39.99
N TYR A 580 28.24 22.71 -39.25
CA TYR A 580 27.13 23.55 -39.73
C TYR A 580 26.99 24.73 -38.77
N GLY A 581 27.55 25.87 -39.14
CA GLY A 581 27.22 27.14 -38.51
C GLY A 581 26.28 27.92 -39.44
N PRO A 582 25.34 28.73 -38.95
CA PRO A 582 24.58 29.58 -39.83
C PRO A 582 25.50 30.66 -40.42
N ASP A 583 25.57 30.72 -41.75
CA ASP A 583 26.21 31.86 -42.44
C ASP A 583 25.52 33.18 -42.12
N LYS A 584 24.24 33.12 -41.72
CA LYS A 584 23.40 34.26 -41.30
C LYS A 584 22.32 33.78 -40.30
N ILE A 585 22.10 34.58 -39.23
CA ILE A 585 20.95 34.47 -38.36
C ILE A 585 19.90 35.46 -38.84
N LEU A 586 18.77 35.00 -39.34
CA LEU A 586 17.78 35.85 -39.95
C LEU A 586 16.48 35.90 -39.11
N TYR A 587 16.20 37.05 -38.56
CA TYR A 587 14.92 37.37 -37.89
C TYR A 587 14.29 38.59 -38.57
N PRO A 588 13.72 38.45 -39.75
CA PRO A 588 13.35 39.60 -40.57
C PRO A 588 12.27 40.49 -39.94
N SER A 589 11.50 39.97 -39.02
CA SER A 589 10.42 40.70 -38.36
C SER A 589 10.74 41.16 -36.93
N LEU A 590 11.88 40.78 -36.35
CA LEU A 590 12.20 41.09 -34.95
C LEU A 590 12.39 42.61 -34.75
N ARG A 591 11.64 43.16 -33.80
CA ARG A 591 11.63 44.61 -33.44
C ARG A 591 12.08 44.83 -32.00
N ILE A 592 11.68 43.95 -31.06
CA ILE A 592 11.80 44.22 -29.63
C ILE A 592 12.41 42.97 -28.93
N VAL A 593 13.46 43.23 -28.12
CA VAL A 593 13.97 42.34 -27.11
C VAL A 593 13.95 43.05 -25.77
N GLY A 594 13.00 42.74 -24.89
CA GLY A 594 12.79 43.47 -23.63
C GLY A 594 13.92 43.31 -22.63
N GLY A 595 14.62 42.17 -22.66
CA GLY A 595 15.80 41.87 -21.86
C GLY A 595 17.12 42.01 -22.62
N VAL A 596 18.11 41.18 -22.23
CA VAL A 596 19.45 41.15 -22.87
C VAL A 596 19.38 40.33 -24.17
N LEU A 597 19.83 40.93 -25.25
CA LEU A 597 20.13 40.18 -26.47
C LEU A 597 21.55 39.63 -26.37
N ASP A 598 21.65 38.31 -26.19
CA ASP A 598 22.89 37.57 -25.88
C ASP A 598 23.26 36.66 -27.03
N ILE A 599 24.36 36.93 -27.68
CA ILE A 599 24.85 36.18 -28.82
C ILE A 599 26.17 35.48 -28.42
N ARG A 600 26.13 34.15 -28.31
CA ARG A 600 27.28 33.36 -27.86
C ARG A 600 27.65 32.28 -28.85
N PRO A 601 28.96 31.98 -28.97
CA PRO A 601 29.33 30.72 -29.56
C PRO A 601 28.84 29.57 -28.66
N ARG A 602 28.43 28.47 -29.24
CA ARG A 602 28.11 27.26 -28.44
C ARG A 602 29.40 26.80 -27.72
N THR A 603 29.29 26.48 -26.45
CA THR A 603 30.35 25.84 -25.72
C THR A 603 30.66 24.49 -26.35
N PRO A 604 31.93 24.14 -26.61
CA PRO A 604 32.30 22.83 -27.10
C PRO A 604 31.73 21.74 -26.18
N ASP A 605 31.41 20.59 -26.77
CA ASP A 605 31.09 19.39 -25.98
C ASP A 605 32.27 19.15 -24.98
N PRO A 606 32.01 19.01 -23.67
CA PRO A 606 33.01 18.72 -22.66
C PRO A 606 33.87 17.48 -22.97
N TRP A 607 33.41 16.65 -23.89
CA TRP A 607 34.09 15.45 -24.36
C TRP A 607 34.87 15.65 -25.67
N SER A 608 34.82 16.82 -26.32
CA SER A 608 35.63 17.16 -27.48
C SER A 608 36.94 17.78 -27.03
N SER A 609 38.03 17.23 -27.49
CA SER A 609 39.41 17.71 -27.18
C SER A 609 39.95 18.73 -28.16
N ASP A 610 39.17 19.22 -29.13
CA ASP A 610 39.64 20.13 -30.18
C ASP A 610 39.04 21.54 -30.05
N PRO A 611 39.79 22.53 -29.55
CA PRO A 611 39.36 23.92 -29.44
C PRO A 611 39.27 24.66 -30.80
N SER A 612 39.74 24.08 -31.89
CA SER A 612 39.72 24.73 -33.24
C SER A 612 38.34 24.60 -33.93
N GLU A 613 37.35 23.92 -33.30
CA GLU A 613 36.05 23.63 -33.85
C GLU A 613 35.00 24.73 -33.66
N LEU A 614 35.36 25.89 -33.13
CA LEU A 614 34.51 27.06 -33.06
C LEU A 614 34.47 27.72 -34.46
N ASN A 615 33.45 27.35 -35.25
CA ASN A 615 33.28 27.97 -36.58
C ASN A 615 32.69 29.37 -36.41
N ASN A 616 33.56 30.38 -36.37
CA ASN A 616 33.27 31.76 -36.05
C ASN A 616 33.15 32.59 -37.33
N THR A 617 32.12 32.32 -38.10
CA THR A 617 31.88 32.97 -39.40
C THR A 617 31.07 34.27 -39.27
N LEU A 618 30.60 34.63 -38.11
CA LEU A 618 29.80 35.84 -37.90
C LEU A 618 30.67 37.09 -38.06
N THR A 619 30.54 37.83 -39.19
CA THR A 619 31.33 38.99 -39.52
C THR A 619 30.66 40.32 -39.22
N ASN A 620 29.31 40.33 -39.19
CA ASN A 620 28.49 41.51 -38.95
C ASN A 620 27.19 41.15 -38.25
N LEU A 621 26.43 42.15 -37.80
CA LEU A 621 25.15 42.03 -37.14
C LEU A 621 23.99 42.59 -38.00
N ASP A 622 24.11 42.63 -39.32
CA ASP A 622 23.14 43.26 -40.23
C ASP A 622 21.76 42.59 -40.15
N PHE A 623 21.70 41.34 -39.76
CA PHE A 623 20.42 40.65 -39.52
C PHE A 623 19.57 41.25 -38.35
N LEU A 624 20.18 42.12 -37.51
CA LEU A 624 19.51 42.83 -36.44
C LEU A 624 19.07 44.25 -36.87
N SER A 625 19.24 44.61 -38.12
CA SER A 625 18.98 45.99 -38.61
C SER A 625 17.51 46.48 -38.43
N GLU A 626 16.57 45.54 -38.26
CA GLU A 626 15.18 45.84 -38.01
C GLU A 626 14.83 45.91 -36.52
N VAL A 627 15.74 45.56 -35.62
CA VAL A 627 15.54 45.61 -34.17
C VAL A 627 15.55 47.08 -33.71
N GLU A 628 14.47 47.48 -33.07
CA GLU A 628 14.22 48.88 -32.64
C GLU A 628 14.56 49.08 -31.15
N SER A 629 14.43 48.02 -30.34
CA SER A 629 14.64 48.09 -28.88
C SER A 629 15.28 46.85 -28.33
N ILE A 630 16.29 47.05 -27.44
CA ILE A 630 16.95 45.99 -26.64
C ILE A 630 17.14 46.47 -25.20
N GLY A 631 16.86 45.64 -24.21
CA GLY A 631 17.06 45.93 -22.79
C GLY A 631 18.50 45.74 -22.30
N GLY A 632 19.38 45.22 -23.13
CA GLY A 632 20.81 45.01 -22.94
C GLY A 632 21.41 44.27 -24.14
N PHE A 633 22.74 44.25 -24.23
CA PHE A 633 23.43 43.56 -25.31
C PHE A 633 24.66 42.83 -24.78
N ARG A 634 24.83 41.58 -25.21
CA ARG A 634 26.02 40.80 -24.92
C ARG A 634 26.43 40.01 -26.16
N ILE A 635 27.73 40.03 -26.45
CA ILE A 635 28.34 39.21 -27.47
C ILE A 635 29.82 38.93 -27.12
N GLU A 636 30.20 37.67 -27.21
CA GLU A 636 31.56 37.24 -26.84
C GLU A 636 32.08 36.15 -27.77
N ASN A 637 33.43 36.11 -27.92
CA ASN A 637 34.15 35.05 -28.60
C ASN A 637 33.82 34.87 -30.10
N HIS A 638 33.57 35.99 -30.84
CA HIS A 638 33.34 35.99 -32.28
C HIS A 638 34.53 36.69 -33.00
N GLU A 639 35.62 35.98 -33.22
CA GLU A 639 36.85 36.52 -33.76
C GLU A 639 36.75 37.19 -35.15
N ALA A 640 35.74 36.77 -35.95
CA ALA A 640 35.48 37.34 -37.27
C ALA A 640 34.56 38.56 -37.24
N LEU A 641 33.93 38.90 -36.09
CA LEU A 641 32.97 39.98 -36.00
C LEU A 641 33.68 41.34 -36.03
N VAL A 642 33.41 42.12 -37.06
CA VAL A 642 34.02 43.46 -37.28
C VAL A 642 33.02 44.57 -37.49
N SER A 643 31.72 44.27 -37.59
CA SER A 643 30.68 45.31 -37.85
C SER A 643 29.45 45.14 -36.90
N TYR A 644 29.06 46.24 -36.29
CA TYR A 644 27.89 46.39 -35.41
C TYR A 644 26.80 47.27 -36.03
N GLU A 645 26.84 47.49 -37.33
CA GLU A 645 25.93 48.36 -38.08
C GLU A 645 24.45 47.98 -37.87
N GLY A 646 24.15 46.68 -37.74
CA GLY A 646 22.81 46.18 -37.48
C GLY A 646 22.15 46.66 -36.16
N LEU A 647 22.93 47.21 -35.20
CA LEU A 647 22.40 47.70 -33.94
C LEU A 647 22.07 49.22 -33.94
N LYS A 648 22.23 49.91 -35.05
CA LYS A 648 22.02 51.38 -35.13
C LYS A 648 20.68 51.85 -34.64
N LYS A 649 19.61 51.09 -34.91
CA LYS A 649 18.23 51.45 -34.43
C LYS A 649 18.08 51.17 -32.93
N ALA A 650 18.56 50.04 -32.46
CA ALA A 650 18.32 49.54 -31.12
C ALA A 650 19.23 50.11 -30.03
N ILE A 651 20.42 50.58 -30.38
CA ILE A 651 21.48 50.97 -29.41
C ILE A 651 20.98 52.05 -28.42
N SER A 652 20.12 52.99 -28.86
CA SER A 652 19.62 54.07 -28.02
C SER A 652 18.77 53.58 -26.85
N THR A 653 18.21 52.37 -26.90
CA THR A 653 17.40 51.77 -25.85
C THR A 653 18.22 50.88 -24.94
N CYS A 654 19.46 50.50 -25.35
CA CYS A 654 20.37 49.67 -24.56
C CYS A 654 20.98 50.50 -23.42
N PRO A 655 20.83 50.11 -22.15
CA PRO A 655 21.54 50.73 -21.05
C PRO A 655 23.06 50.51 -21.19
N SER A 656 23.88 51.54 -21.06
CA SER A 656 25.34 51.41 -21.11
C SER A 656 25.91 50.44 -20.09
N SER A 657 25.26 50.29 -18.94
CA SER A 657 25.61 49.34 -17.89
C SER A 657 25.32 47.88 -18.25
N LYS A 658 24.58 47.62 -19.30
CA LYS A 658 24.22 46.28 -19.82
C LYS A 658 24.84 46.04 -21.21
N TRP A 659 25.84 46.79 -21.58
CA TRP A 659 26.65 46.61 -22.79
C TRP A 659 27.87 45.74 -22.46
N ALA A 660 27.95 44.52 -22.99
CA ALA A 660 29.03 43.56 -22.77
C ALA A 660 29.49 42.99 -24.11
N VAL A 661 30.67 43.45 -24.56
CA VAL A 661 31.29 43.04 -25.84
C VAL A 661 32.74 42.68 -25.58
N GLU A 662 33.05 41.36 -25.72
CA GLU A 662 34.36 40.85 -25.33
C GLU A 662 34.86 39.77 -26.31
N ASN A 663 36.17 39.71 -26.54
CA ASN A 663 36.87 38.70 -27.32
C ASN A 663 36.33 38.49 -28.75
N ASN A 664 35.85 39.54 -29.39
CA ASN A 664 35.43 39.54 -30.80
C ASN A 664 36.50 40.14 -31.70
N GLY A 665 36.36 40.04 -33.01
CA GLY A 665 37.28 40.70 -33.98
C GLY A 665 37.34 42.21 -33.85
N TYR A 666 36.26 42.85 -33.37
CA TYR A 666 36.16 44.21 -32.93
C TYR A 666 35.32 44.30 -31.65
N ASN A 667 35.83 45.02 -30.61
CA ASN A 667 35.12 45.12 -29.30
C ASN A 667 34.87 46.62 -28.99
N PRO A 668 33.87 47.23 -29.64
CA PRO A 668 33.55 48.63 -29.39
C PRO A 668 32.97 48.87 -28.02
N THR A 669 33.37 49.95 -27.36
CA THR A 669 32.67 50.46 -26.19
C THR A 669 31.34 51.05 -26.59
N TYR A 670 30.40 51.12 -25.63
CA TYR A 670 29.10 51.78 -25.86
C TYR A 670 29.26 53.21 -26.37
N GLU A 671 30.26 53.95 -25.87
CA GLU A 671 30.51 55.36 -26.27
C GLU A 671 31.06 55.46 -27.70
N GLN A 672 31.91 54.52 -28.09
CA GLN A 672 32.40 54.49 -29.48
C GLN A 672 31.28 54.33 -30.49
N LEU A 673 30.27 53.54 -30.21
CA LEU A 673 29.12 53.40 -31.10
C LEU A 673 28.19 54.57 -31.05
N THR A 674 27.85 55.11 -29.86
CA THR A 674 26.82 56.12 -29.68
C THR A 674 27.31 57.56 -29.89
N LYS A 675 28.56 57.86 -29.49
CA LYS A 675 29.12 59.19 -29.59
C LYS A 675 30.06 59.38 -30.80
N GLU A 676 30.91 58.33 -31.04
CA GLU A 676 31.93 58.40 -32.09
C GLU A 676 31.47 57.80 -33.40
N GLN A 677 30.33 57.11 -33.43
CA GLN A 677 29.72 56.44 -34.59
C GLN A 677 30.68 55.41 -35.26
N GLN A 678 31.53 54.76 -34.45
CA GLN A 678 32.50 53.75 -34.91
C GLN A 678 31.83 52.35 -34.97
N TRP A 679 30.97 52.14 -35.96
CA TRP A 679 30.19 50.89 -36.10
C TRP A 679 30.99 49.74 -36.67
N THR A 680 32.11 50.01 -37.33
CA THR A 680 32.99 49.05 -37.93
C THR A 680 34.41 49.15 -37.37
N LYS A 681 35.17 48.03 -37.41
CA LYS A 681 36.57 48.05 -36.99
C LYS A 681 37.34 49.08 -37.76
N PRO A 682 38.05 50.02 -37.09
CA PRO A 682 38.94 50.95 -37.76
C PRO A 682 40.05 50.17 -38.51
N GLU A 683 40.51 50.73 -39.66
CA GLU A 683 41.60 50.21 -40.45
C GLU A 683 42.94 50.11 -39.68
#